data_005ad83ce6848133c1ca9368332d3aee
#
_entry.id   005ad83ce6848133c1ca9368332d3aee
#
_cell.length_a   1.000
_cell.length_b   1.000
_cell.length_c   1.000
_cell.angle_alpha   90.00
_cell.angle_beta   90.00
_cell.angle_gamma   90.00
#
_symmetry.space_group_name_H-M   'P 1'
#
loop_
_entity.id
_entity.type
_entity.pdbx_description
1 polymer ?
#
loop_
_entity_poly.entity_id
_entity_poly.type
_entity_poly.pdbx_seq_one_letter_code
_entity_poly.pdbx_strand_id
1 'polypeptide(L)'
;MLNATKQRRTPLQKTLDEFSVKLSIGIISICIIVLFMDVFIAKEQLLDALMIAVALAVAAIPEALGSIVTIVLSISTQKMAKENAIIKNLNAVESLGCVSVICSDKTGTLTQNKMTAVDIYTNRMLIQANHLNHHEYCHNILLKAFVLCNNATISKAQSIGDPTEIALLELYQDYNYKNAYRLQTKRQQELPFDSTRKLMSVTSKNHLYTKGAPDVLLKRCNRILIDGYKEIFTNKDKQRIMEQNDALARQGKRVLGFAYKEFYRNTLEKRDENDLVFVGLVSLIDPPRIESAQAVKDCILAGIKPIMITGDHVVTACSIAKKIGIFKQGDKCLEGTQLDKLTDQQLRNYLPHVSVYARVAPEHKIRIVQAWQARGAIVAMTGDGVNDAPALKQSDIGVAMGITGSEVSKDAASMILTDDNFATIVKAIITGRNVYTNIKNSIIYLLSGNLSAIICVLVTSFAILPTPFLPVHLLFINLITDSLPAIAIGMEKGSDEILKQKPRGSGDSLLNKETILQVSFEGIIICIFTMLAYFIGLRSDELTASSMAFGTLCLARLLHGFNCRSNLPLYKIPVNYYSVGAFVIGVSLLTWILISPNFHSLFSISELSLKQLAIIFVSAAFPSIIIQIYKMVSSRYN
;
A
#
# COMPACT_ATOMS: atom_id res chain seq x y z
N MET A 1 -26.43 6.47 2.22
CA MET A 1 -25.31 6.26 1.29
C MET A 1 -24.41 5.08 1.68
N LEU A 2 -23.97 4.97 2.95
CA LEU A 2 -23.09 3.87 3.38
C LEU A 2 -23.65 2.46 3.16
N ASN A 3 -24.96 2.24 3.26
CA ASN A 3 -25.58 0.91 3.08
C ASN A 3 -25.86 0.51 1.63
N ALA A 4 -25.66 1.40 0.66
CA ALA A 4 -25.98 1.14 -0.76
C ALA A 4 -24.77 0.59 -1.58
N THR A 5 -23.57 0.56 -1.00
CA THR A 5 -22.36 0.09 -1.70
C THR A 5 -22.19 -1.41 -1.57
N LYS A 6 -22.34 -2.16 -2.68
CA LYS A 6 -22.02 -3.60 -2.77
C LYS A 6 -20.49 -3.76 -2.77
N GLN A 7 -19.98 -4.64 -1.90
CA GLN A 7 -18.57 -5.07 -1.98
C GLN A 7 -18.32 -5.74 -3.34
N ARG A 8 -17.32 -5.25 -4.07
CA ARG A 8 -16.88 -5.86 -5.33
C ARG A 8 -15.98 -7.06 -5.00
N ARG A 9 -16.11 -8.14 -5.79
CA ARG A 9 -15.15 -9.28 -5.73
C ARG A 9 -13.77 -8.77 -6.17
N THR A 10 -12.73 -9.25 -5.49
CA THR A 10 -11.35 -8.88 -5.85
C THR A 10 -10.94 -9.49 -7.20
N PRO A 11 -9.96 -8.91 -7.91
CA PRO A 11 -9.43 -9.49 -9.13
C PRO A 11 -8.97 -10.94 -8.98
N LEU A 12 -8.29 -11.27 -7.87
CA LEU A 12 -7.82 -12.63 -7.59
C LEU A 12 -8.97 -13.61 -7.38
N GLN A 13 -10.01 -13.22 -6.60
CA GLN A 13 -11.17 -14.08 -6.40
C GLN A 13 -11.85 -14.42 -7.72
N LYS A 14 -12.07 -13.44 -8.59
CA LYS A 14 -12.65 -13.69 -9.92
C LYS A 14 -11.78 -14.64 -10.74
N THR A 15 -10.48 -14.39 -10.75
CA THR A 15 -9.52 -15.18 -11.53
C THR A 15 -9.39 -16.61 -10.99
N LEU A 16 -9.44 -16.80 -9.65
CA LEU A 16 -9.44 -18.12 -9.03
C LEU A 16 -10.73 -18.90 -9.31
N ASP A 17 -11.89 -18.22 -9.27
CA ASP A 17 -13.18 -18.83 -9.62
C ASP A 17 -13.19 -19.32 -11.09
N GLU A 18 -12.76 -18.46 -12.02
CA GLU A 18 -12.65 -18.81 -13.43
C GLU A 18 -11.64 -19.94 -13.68
N PHE A 19 -10.50 -19.90 -12.97
CA PHE A 19 -9.49 -20.92 -13.04
C PHE A 19 -10.02 -22.26 -12.55
N SER A 20 -10.68 -22.30 -11.38
CA SER A 20 -11.23 -23.53 -10.78
C SER A 20 -12.22 -24.20 -11.72
N VAL A 21 -13.09 -23.42 -12.40
CA VAL A 21 -14.04 -23.96 -13.38
C VAL A 21 -13.33 -24.57 -14.59
N LYS A 22 -12.35 -23.85 -15.17
CA LYS A 22 -11.58 -24.36 -16.32
C LYS A 22 -10.79 -25.61 -15.98
N LEU A 23 -10.17 -25.62 -14.79
CA LEU A 23 -9.40 -26.78 -14.28
C LEU A 23 -10.31 -27.99 -14.10
N SER A 24 -11.48 -27.81 -13.46
CA SER A 24 -12.45 -28.89 -13.24
C SER A 24 -12.92 -29.52 -14.55
N ILE A 25 -13.23 -28.69 -15.56
CA ILE A 25 -13.61 -29.20 -16.89
C ILE A 25 -12.46 -30.01 -17.51
N GLY A 26 -11.22 -29.50 -17.44
CA GLY A 26 -10.05 -30.22 -17.95
C GLY A 26 -9.82 -31.56 -17.26
N ILE A 27 -9.92 -31.60 -15.92
CA ILE A 27 -9.75 -32.82 -15.12
C ILE A 27 -10.83 -33.85 -15.46
N ILE A 28 -12.10 -33.46 -15.48
CA ILE A 28 -13.20 -34.35 -15.84
C ILE A 28 -12.98 -34.92 -17.23
N SER A 29 -12.57 -34.12 -18.19
CA SER A 29 -12.29 -34.59 -19.57
C SER A 29 -11.17 -35.64 -19.59
N ILE A 30 -10.08 -35.41 -18.86
CA ILE A 30 -8.96 -36.36 -18.76
C ILE A 30 -9.40 -37.66 -18.07
N CYS A 31 -10.16 -37.57 -16.98
CA CYS A 31 -10.68 -38.76 -16.27
C CYS A 31 -11.59 -39.61 -17.16
N ILE A 32 -12.45 -38.98 -17.98
CA ILE A 32 -13.30 -39.71 -18.95
C ILE A 32 -12.43 -40.41 -20.01
N ILE A 33 -11.39 -39.74 -20.52
CA ILE A 33 -10.48 -40.35 -21.49
C ILE A 33 -9.75 -41.56 -20.91
N VAL A 34 -9.19 -41.44 -19.68
CA VAL A 34 -8.51 -42.53 -18.99
C VAL A 34 -9.47 -43.68 -18.73
N LEU A 35 -10.63 -43.44 -18.17
CA LEU A 35 -11.65 -44.44 -17.94
C LEU A 35 -12.03 -45.18 -19.23
N PHE A 36 -12.25 -44.46 -20.33
CA PHE A 36 -12.56 -45.06 -21.62
C PHE A 36 -11.41 -45.96 -22.11
N MET A 37 -10.18 -45.50 -21.97
CA MET A 37 -9.01 -46.28 -22.41
C MET A 37 -8.81 -47.53 -21.57
N ASP A 38 -8.88 -47.43 -20.27
CA ASP A 38 -8.65 -48.58 -19.38
C ASP A 38 -9.74 -49.65 -19.58
N VAL A 39 -11.02 -49.28 -19.73
CA VAL A 39 -12.12 -50.20 -19.96
C VAL A 39 -12.11 -50.80 -21.37
N PHE A 40 -11.97 -49.98 -22.43
CA PHE A 40 -12.18 -50.43 -23.81
C PHE A 40 -10.91 -50.91 -24.50
N ILE A 41 -9.75 -50.35 -24.14
CA ILE A 41 -8.46 -50.65 -24.79
C ILE A 41 -7.66 -51.63 -23.93
N ALA A 42 -7.44 -51.34 -22.64
CA ALA A 42 -6.71 -52.20 -21.72
C ALA A 42 -7.55 -53.38 -21.24
N LYS A 43 -8.89 -53.34 -21.40
CA LYS A 43 -9.87 -54.39 -20.97
C LYS A 43 -9.81 -54.67 -19.47
N GLU A 44 -9.50 -53.65 -18.66
CA GLU A 44 -9.56 -53.76 -17.21
C GLU A 44 -11.00 -53.83 -16.70
N GLN A 45 -11.18 -54.34 -15.46
CA GLN A 45 -12.48 -54.33 -14.84
C GLN A 45 -12.94 -52.89 -14.60
N LEU A 46 -14.25 -52.64 -14.82
CA LEU A 46 -14.83 -51.28 -14.69
C LEU A 46 -14.53 -50.66 -13.31
N LEU A 47 -14.48 -51.45 -12.25
CA LEU A 47 -14.22 -50.96 -10.90
C LEU A 47 -12.78 -50.45 -10.76
N ASP A 48 -11.80 -51.18 -11.31
CA ASP A 48 -10.39 -50.82 -11.24
C ASP A 48 -10.10 -49.58 -12.10
N ALA A 49 -10.64 -49.53 -13.31
CA ALA A 49 -10.58 -48.36 -14.19
C ALA A 49 -11.22 -47.12 -13.54
N LEU A 50 -12.35 -47.30 -12.84
CA LEU A 50 -13.00 -46.20 -12.10
C LEU A 50 -12.15 -45.73 -10.93
N MET A 51 -11.51 -46.63 -10.19
CA MET A 51 -10.60 -46.25 -9.11
C MET A 51 -9.39 -45.44 -9.61
N ILE A 52 -8.81 -45.79 -10.76
CA ILE A 52 -7.71 -45.04 -11.40
C ILE A 52 -8.20 -43.65 -11.80
N ALA A 53 -9.35 -43.54 -12.46
CA ALA A 53 -9.92 -42.26 -12.88
C ALA A 53 -10.23 -41.35 -11.69
N VAL A 54 -10.78 -41.88 -10.59
CA VAL A 54 -11.04 -41.12 -9.35
C VAL A 54 -9.74 -40.71 -8.68
N ALA A 55 -8.75 -41.61 -8.59
CA ALA A 55 -7.44 -41.27 -8.04
C ALA A 55 -6.75 -40.15 -8.83
N LEU A 56 -6.87 -40.20 -10.16
CA LEU A 56 -6.35 -39.15 -11.05
C LEU A 56 -7.09 -37.80 -10.83
N ALA A 57 -8.42 -37.84 -10.64
CA ALA A 57 -9.18 -36.64 -10.32
C ALA A 57 -8.71 -35.99 -9.02
N VAL A 58 -8.52 -36.79 -7.96
CA VAL A 58 -7.99 -36.32 -6.67
C VAL A 58 -6.58 -35.74 -6.81
N ALA A 59 -5.70 -36.42 -7.57
CA ALA A 59 -4.33 -35.96 -7.80
C ALA A 59 -4.28 -34.62 -8.57
N ALA A 60 -5.23 -34.41 -9.46
CA ALA A 60 -5.24 -33.24 -10.34
C ALA A 60 -5.77 -31.97 -9.65
N ILE A 61 -6.56 -32.09 -8.59
CA ILE A 61 -7.13 -30.96 -7.83
C ILE A 61 -6.11 -30.49 -6.78
N PRO A 62 -5.64 -29.21 -6.86
CA PRO A 62 -4.73 -28.68 -5.84
C PRO A 62 -5.54 -28.28 -4.59
N GLU A 63 -5.91 -29.25 -3.74
CA GLU A 63 -6.75 -29.04 -2.55
C GLU A 63 -6.19 -27.99 -1.59
N ALA A 64 -4.87 -27.92 -1.47
CA ALA A 64 -4.17 -26.97 -0.60
C ALA A 64 -4.26 -25.52 -1.06
N LEU A 65 -4.67 -25.23 -2.31
CA LEU A 65 -4.57 -23.87 -2.90
C LEU A 65 -5.34 -22.82 -2.09
N GLY A 66 -6.58 -23.08 -1.71
CA GLY A 66 -7.41 -22.13 -0.93
C GLY A 66 -6.80 -21.85 0.44
N SER A 67 -6.30 -22.87 1.11
CA SER A 67 -5.64 -22.78 2.41
C SER A 67 -4.32 -21.99 2.31
N ILE A 68 -3.51 -22.25 1.29
CA ILE A 68 -2.24 -21.56 1.03
C ILE A 68 -2.49 -20.07 0.82
N VAL A 69 -3.43 -19.69 -0.03
CA VAL A 69 -3.78 -18.29 -0.28
C VAL A 69 -4.18 -17.60 1.02
N THR A 70 -5.03 -18.24 1.83
CA THR A 70 -5.48 -17.67 3.11
C THR A 70 -4.33 -17.51 4.11
N ILE A 71 -3.43 -18.47 4.21
CA ILE A 71 -2.26 -18.43 5.10
C ILE A 71 -1.30 -17.32 4.65
N VAL A 72 -1.01 -17.23 3.36
CA VAL A 72 -0.11 -16.20 2.80
C VAL A 72 -0.68 -14.79 3.03
N LEU A 73 -1.97 -14.59 2.80
CA LEU A 73 -2.64 -13.32 3.08
C LEU A 73 -2.59 -12.99 4.59
N SER A 74 -2.84 -13.97 5.47
CA SER A 74 -2.81 -13.76 6.92
C SER A 74 -1.41 -13.37 7.43
N ILE A 75 -0.35 -14.04 6.98
CA ILE A 75 1.03 -13.70 7.34
C ILE A 75 1.39 -12.31 6.82
N SER A 76 0.93 -11.97 5.62
CA SER A 76 1.21 -10.68 5.01
C SER A 76 0.49 -9.53 5.74
N THR A 77 -0.73 -9.74 6.24
CA THR A 77 -1.42 -8.74 7.08
C THR A 77 -0.70 -8.51 8.39
N GLN A 78 -0.14 -9.56 9.02
CA GLN A 78 0.68 -9.41 10.22
C GLN A 78 1.95 -8.59 9.94
N LYS A 79 2.58 -8.80 8.78
CA LYS A 79 3.75 -8.01 8.36
C LYS A 79 3.37 -6.54 8.12
N MET A 80 2.28 -6.28 7.41
CA MET A 80 1.78 -4.92 7.17
C MET A 80 1.44 -4.20 8.49
N ALA A 81 0.84 -4.90 9.45
CA ALA A 81 0.54 -4.32 10.77
C ALA A 81 1.80 -3.89 11.53
N LYS A 82 2.90 -4.66 11.43
CA LYS A 82 4.21 -4.28 11.99
C LYS A 82 4.82 -3.06 11.29
N GLU A 83 4.40 -2.80 10.06
CA GLU A 83 4.81 -1.64 9.24
C GLU A 83 3.76 -0.51 9.28
N ASN A 84 2.97 -0.42 10.33
CA ASN A 84 1.95 0.62 10.59
C ASN A 84 0.73 0.60 9.66
N ALA A 85 0.46 -0.49 8.95
CA ALA A 85 -0.72 -0.65 8.10
C ALA A 85 -1.61 -1.80 8.61
N ILE A 86 -2.70 -1.47 9.30
CA ILE A 86 -3.68 -2.45 9.80
C ILE A 86 -4.70 -2.73 8.69
N ILE A 87 -4.77 -3.97 8.26
CA ILE A 87 -5.71 -4.43 7.24
C ILE A 87 -6.94 -5.04 7.93
N LYS A 88 -8.13 -4.53 7.64
CA LYS A 88 -9.41 -5.01 8.21
C LYS A 88 -9.98 -6.21 7.45
N ASN A 89 -9.64 -6.35 6.17
CA ASN A 89 -10.14 -7.42 5.30
C ASN A 89 -8.98 -8.02 4.50
N LEU A 90 -8.77 -9.34 4.60
CA LEU A 90 -7.70 -10.05 3.89
C LEU A 90 -7.69 -9.79 2.38
N ASN A 91 -8.86 -9.64 1.78
CA ASN A 91 -8.99 -9.33 0.35
C ASN A 91 -8.38 -7.98 -0.05
N ALA A 92 -8.25 -7.04 0.89
CA ALA A 92 -7.65 -5.74 0.64
C ALA A 92 -6.15 -5.84 0.35
N VAL A 93 -5.44 -6.85 0.88
CA VAL A 93 -4.01 -7.09 0.62
C VAL A 93 -3.75 -7.30 -0.88
N GLU A 94 -4.59 -8.08 -1.51
CA GLU A 94 -4.49 -8.37 -2.94
C GLU A 94 -4.83 -7.13 -3.78
N SER A 95 -5.94 -6.46 -3.43
CA SER A 95 -6.37 -5.25 -4.14
C SER A 95 -5.32 -4.12 -4.04
N LEU A 96 -4.60 -4.02 -2.90
CA LEU A 96 -3.46 -3.13 -2.73
C LEU A 96 -2.39 -3.36 -3.80
N GLY A 97 -2.06 -4.62 -4.10
CA GLY A 97 -1.08 -4.95 -5.13
C GLY A 97 -1.48 -4.52 -6.55
N CYS A 98 -2.77 -4.30 -6.80
CA CYS A 98 -3.34 -3.88 -8.08
C CYS A 98 -3.55 -2.36 -8.18
N VAL A 99 -3.34 -1.58 -7.11
CA VAL A 99 -3.58 -0.14 -7.10
C VAL A 99 -2.80 0.56 -8.20
N SER A 100 -3.52 1.32 -9.03
CA SER A 100 -2.99 2.11 -10.13
C SER A 100 -3.16 3.62 -9.92
N VAL A 101 -4.08 4.02 -9.03
CA VAL A 101 -4.34 5.42 -8.67
C VAL A 101 -4.47 5.55 -7.17
N ILE A 102 -3.81 6.53 -6.56
CA ILE A 102 -4.00 6.90 -5.16
C ILE A 102 -4.58 8.30 -5.11
N CYS A 103 -5.82 8.42 -4.65
CA CYS A 103 -6.49 9.67 -4.35
C CYS A 103 -6.21 10.02 -2.88
N SER A 104 -5.30 10.95 -2.64
CA SER A 104 -4.88 11.30 -1.28
C SER A 104 -5.49 12.63 -0.84
N ASP A 105 -6.09 12.65 0.35
CA ASP A 105 -6.36 13.91 1.01
C ASP A 105 -5.02 14.61 1.34
N LYS A 106 -5.02 15.94 1.33
CA LYS A 106 -3.84 16.74 1.63
C LYS A 106 -3.52 16.69 3.13
N THR A 107 -4.54 17.06 3.94
CA THR A 107 -4.36 17.35 5.37
C THR A 107 -4.16 16.04 6.16
N GLY A 108 -3.17 16.02 7.04
CA GLY A 108 -2.90 14.87 7.91
C GLY A 108 -2.26 13.67 7.21
N THR A 109 -2.38 13.53 5.89
CA THR A 109 -1.81 12.41 5.11
C THR A 109 -0.51 12.83 4.40
N LEU A 110 -0.59 13.80 3.50
CA LEU A 110 0.57 14.34 2.75
C LEU A 110 1.29 15.43 3.55
N THR A 111 0.58 16.10 4.44
CA THR A 111 1.08 17.14 5.32
C THR A 111 1.03 16.70 6.78
N GLN A 112 1.70 17.45 7.66
CA GLN A 112 1.84 17.08 9.07
C GLN A 112 0.57 17.31 9.90
N ASN A 113 -0.45 17.97 9.34
CA ASN A 113 -1.63 18.48 10.05
C ASN A 113 -1.23 19.41 11.23
N LYS A 114 -0.14 20.13 11.04
CA LYS A 114 0.43 21.01 12.05
C LYS A 114 0.81 22.32 11.38
N MET A 115 0.12 23.40 11.75
CA MET A 115 0.51 24.73 11.27
C MET A 115 1.88 25.09 11.83
N THR A 116 2.73 25.67 10.96
CA THR A 116 4.08 26.12 11.31
C THR A 116 4.29 27.53 10.80
N ALA A 117 4.81 28.44 11.62
CA ALA A 117 5.20 29.78 11.18
C ALA A 117 6.51 29.69 10.36
N VAL A 118 6.51 30.27 9.18
CA VAL A 118 7.62 30.10 8.21
C VAL A 118 8.32 31.42 7.92
N ASP A 119 7.57 32.49 7.59
CA ASP A 119 8.15 33.77 7.30
C ASP A 119 7.48 34.86 8.15
N ILE A 120 8.25 35.91 8.37
CA ILE A 120 7.82 37.10 9.10
C ILE A 120 8.19 38.32 8.29
N TYR A 121 7.21 39.17 8.06
CA TYR A 121 7.44 40.49 7.48
C TYR A 121 7.38 41.55 8.59
N THR A 122 8.49 42.12 8.93
CA THR A 122 8.62 43.20 9.91
C THR A 122 9.74 44.14 9.50
N ASN A 123 9.73 45.35 9.98
CA ASN A 123 10.79 46.32 9.68
C ASN A 123 11.03 46.50 8.15
N ARG A 124 9.96 46.45 7.34
CA ARG A 124 9.97 46.47 5.86
C ARG A 124 10.75 45.30 5.21
N MET A 125 11.14 44.28 5.94
CA MET A 125 11.87 43.11 5.45
C MET A 125 11.10 41.82 5.67
N LEU A 126 11.26 40.90 4.72
CA LEU A 126 10.79 39.53 4.86
C LEU A 126 11.95 38.67 5.34
N ILE A 127 11.78 38.06 6.49
CA ILE A 127 12.76 37.14 7.11
C ILE A 127 12.13 35.78 7.32
N GLN A 128 12.95 34.74 7.42
CA GLN A 128 12.47 33.43 7.88
C GLN A 128 12.19 33.48 9.39
N ALA A 129 11.19 32.73 9.83
CA ALA A 129 10.77 32.73 11.22
C ALA A 129 11.90 32.36 12.19
N ASN A 130 12.85 31.49 11.78
CA ASN A 130 14.03 31.10 12.55
C ASN A 130 15.09 32.22 12.68
N HIS A 131 14.96 33.35 11.99
CA HIS A 131 15.85 34.51 12.10
C HIS A 131 15.28 35.62 12.99
N LEU A 132 14.19 35.39 13.70
CA LEU A 132 13.71 36.33 14.72
C LEU A 132 14.79 36.55 15.77
N ASN A 133 14.96 37.80 16.18
CA ASN A 133 15.90 38.19 17.22
C ASN A 133 15.16 38.94 18.33
N HIS A 134 15.03 38.33 19.50
CA HIS A 134 14.29 38.90 20.62
C HIS A 134 14.94 40.20 21.20
N HIS A 135 16.21 40.48 20.88
CA HIS A 135 16.87 41.72 21.26
C HIS A 135 16.44 42.92 20.42
N GLU A 136 15.93 42.69 19.23
CA GLU A 136 15.37 43.74 18.40
C GLU A 136 13.98 44.15 18.89
N TYR A 137 13.74 45.42 19.04
CA TYR A 137 12.50 45.96 19.60
C TYR A 137 11.26 45.52 18.82
N CYS A 138 11.31 45.63 17.46
CA CYS A 138 10.21 45.22 16.59
C CYS A 138 9.86 43.73 16.76
N HIS A 139 10.87 42.87 16.79
CA HIS A 139 10.72 41.44 16.97
C HIS A 139 10.17 41.10 18.37
N ASN A 140 10.62 41.80 19.39
CA ASN A 140 10.14 41.60 20.76
C ASN A 140 8.66 41.94 20.91
N ILE A 141 8.19 43.07 20.32
CA ILE A 141 6.77 43.45 20.34
C ILE A 141 5.93 42.40 19.60
N LEU A 142 6.43 41.88 18.47
CA LEU A 142 5.74 40.82 17.70
C LEU A 142 5.62 39.52 18.51
N LEU A 143 6.73 39.09 19.15
CA LEU A 143 6.73 37.91 20.03
C LEU A 143 5.76 38.05 21.21
N LYS A 144 5.67 39.26 21.82
CA LYS A 144 4.69 39.54 22.86
C LYS A 144 3.25 39.41 22.34
N ALA A 145 2.98 39.91 21.14
CA ALA A 145 1.66 39.82 20.51
C ALA A 145 1.29 38.35 20.22
N PHE A 146 2.25 37.50 19.81
CA PHE A 146 2.01 36.05 19.60
C PHE A 146 1.52 35.34 20.85
N VAL A 147 2.08 35.71 22.00
CA VAL A 147 1.75 35.07 23.28
C VAL A 147 0.47 35.64 23.87
N LEU A 148 0.28 36.96 23.81
CA LEU A 148 -0.83 37.64 24.46
C LEU A 148 -2.15 37.51 23.66
N CYS A 149 -2.11 37.71 22.35
CA CYS A 149 -3.28 37.49 21.47
C CYS A 149 -3.43 36.00 21.09
N ASN A 150 -3.53 35.11 22.09
CA ASN A 150 -3.45 33.69 21.85
C ASN A 150 -4.18 32.92 22.97
N ASN A 151 -5.15 32.07 22.62
CA ASN A 151 -5.95 31.26 23.56
C ASN A 151 -5.46 29.81 23.63
N ALA A 152 -4.53 29.38 22.75
CA ALA A 152 -3.97 28.05 22.82
C ALA A 152 -3.07 27.86 24.05
N THR A 153 -2.92 26.62 24.49
CA THR A 153 -2.01 26.20 25.56
C THR A 153 -1.12 25.06 25.08
N ILE A 154 0.16 25.14 25.41
CA ILE A 154 1.13 24.08 25.12
C ILE A 154 1.60 23.50 26.46
N SER A 155 1.41 22.20 26.65
CA SER A 155 1.94 21.42 27.76
C SER A 155 2.87 20.33 27.24
N LYS A 156 3.67 19.71 28.13
CA LYS A 156 4.53 18.57 27.74
C LYS A 156 3.75 17.37 27.20
N ALA A 157 2.45 17.25 27.57
CA ALA A 157 1.62 16.11 27.19
C ALA A 157 0.76 16.40 25.95
N GLN A 158 0.27 17.64 25.77
CA GLN A 158 -0.66 17.97 24.68
C GLN A 158 -0.72 19.48 24.45
N SER A 159 -0.85 19.88 23.17
CA SER A 159 -1.19 21.26 22.76
C SER A 159 -2.70 21.35 22.54
N ILE A 160 -3.37 22.36 23.12
CA ILE A 160 -4.80 22.57 23.04
C ILE A 160 -5.06 23.98 22.50
N GLY A 161 -5.88 24.10 21.46
CA GLY A 161 -6.26 25.38 20.86
C GLY A 161 -6.31 25.36 19.33
N ASP A 162 -6.51 26.54 18.72
CA ASP A 162 -6.43 26.69 17.26
C ASP A 162 -5.02 26.38 16.75
N PRO A 163 -4.85 25.56 15.69
CA PRO A 163 -3.53 25.21 15.16
C PRO A 163 -2.65 26.41 14.80
N THR A 164 -3.26 27.49 14.35
CA THR A 164 -2.56 28.75 14.01
C THR A 164 -1.99 29.41 15.27
N GLU A 165 -2.73 29.36 16.37
CA GLU A 165 -2.31 29.89 17.65
C GLU A 165 -1.22 29.03 18.30
N ILE A 166 -1.34 27.70 18.19
CA ILE A 166 -0.31 26.75 18.64
C ILE A 166 1.01 27.04 17.92
N ALA A 167 0.99 27.22 16.60
CA ALA A 167 2.18 27.53 15.81
C ALA A 167 2.92 28.81 16.25
N LEU A 168 2.17 29.83 16.64
CA LEU A 168 2.74 31.06 17.18
C LEU A 168 3.39 30.86 18.55
N LEU A 169 2.80 30.02 19.41
CA LEU A 169 3.39 29.68 20.71
C LEU A 169 4.63 28.80 20.56
N GLU A 170 4.62 27.84 19.64
CA GLU A 170 5.79 27.00 19.35
C GLU A 170 6.96 27.87 18.89
N LEU A 171 6.73 28.78 17.92
CA LEU A 171 7.75 29.73 17.48
C LEU A 171 8.33 30.55 18.65
N TYR A 172 7.49 30.94 19.59
CA TYR A 172 7.95 31.66 20.79
C TYR A 172 8.80 30.78 21.72
N GLN A 173 8.49 29.48 21.88
CA GLN A 173 9.25 28.55 22.71
C GLN A 173 10.64 28.23 22.15
N ASP A 174 10.78 28.14 20.83
CA ASP A 174 12.04 27.87 20.14
C ASP A 174 13.10 28.94 20.43
N TYR A 175 12.68 30.15 20.87
CA TYR A 175 13.55 31.25 21.24
C TYR A 175 13.91 31.31 22.74
N ASN A 176 13.85 30.19 23.47
CA ASN A 176 14.22 30.11 24.90
C ASN A 176 13.48 31.10 25.82
N TYR A 177 12.38 31.67 25.40
CA TYR A 177 11.47 32.40 26.26
C TYR A 177 10.68 31.35 27.08
N LYS A 178 11.25 30.89 28.22
CA LYS A 178 10.53 30.02 29.16
C LYS A 178 9.13 30.55 29.40
N ASN A 179 8.18 29.69 29.65
CA ASN A 179 6.76 29.95 29.99
C ASN A 179 6.52 31.12 30.98
N ALA A 180 7.59 31.64 31.56
CA ALA A 180 7.64 32.74 32.50
C ALA A 180 6.96 34.03 32.02
N TYR A 181 7.04 34.38 30.69
CA TYR A 181 6.44 35.64 30.24
C TYR A 181 4.91 35.60 30.30
N ARG A 182 4.28 34.49 29.93
CA ARG A 182 2.81 34.33 29.98
C ARG A 182 2.29 34.25 31.42
N LEU A 183 3.07 33.64 32.33
CA LEU A 183 2.75 33.57 33.76
C LEU A 183 2.99 34.90 34.49
N GLN A 184 3.98 35.69 34.02
CA GLN A 184 4.32 36.99 34.62
C GLN A 184 3.50 38.15 34.07
N THR A 185 2.94 38.02 32.86
CA THR A 185 2.21 39.11 32.17
C THR A 185 0.72 38.77 32.11
N LYS A 186 -0.05 39.22 33.08
CA LYS A 186 -1.51 39.00 33.13
C LYS A 186 -2.16 39.79 32.02
N ARG A 187 -3.03 39.13 31.23
CA ARG A 187 -4.05 39.77 30.41
C ARG A 187 -5.02 40.48 31.34
N GLN A 188 -5.36 41.72 30.99
CA GLN A 188 -6.30 42.51 31.76
C GLN A 188 -7.68 42.41 31.18
N GLN A 189 -7.81 42.57 29.84
CA GLN A 189 -9.07 42.48 29.11
C GLN A 189 -8.83 41.86 27.74
N GLU A 190 -9.89 41.30 27.17
CA GLU A 190 -9.88 40.63 25.87
C GLU A 190 -11.13 40.97 25.06
N LEU A 191 -10.95 41.29 23.79
CA LEU A 191 -11.97 41.18 22.75
C LEU A 191 -11.66 39.93 21.94
N PRO A 192 -12.38 38.80 22.14
CA PRO A 192 -12.09 37.55 21.48
C PRO A 192 -12.23 37.66 19.96
N PHE A 193 -11.66 36.70 19.25
CA PHE A 193 -11.76 36.65 17.78
C PHE A 193 -13.23 36.58 17.34
N ASP A 194 -13.58 37.42 16.37
CA ASP A 194 -14.89 37.48 15.75
C ASP A 194 -14.71 37.39 14.22
N SER A 195 -15.41 36.44 13.58
CA SER A 195 -15.29 36.16 12.15
C SER A 195 -15.74 37.33 11.26
N THR A 196 -16.69 38.15 11.73
CA THR A 196 -17.15 39.34 11.02
C THR A 196 -16.11 40.47 11.10
N ARG A 197 -15.56 40.67 12.28
CA ARG A 197 -14.54 41.69 12.57
C ARG A 197 -13.15 41.22 12.12
N LYS A 198 -12.89 39.92 12.09
CA LYS A 198 -11.62 39.26 11.75
C LYS A 198 -10.42 39.72 12.59
N LEU A 199 -10.66 40.17 13.79
CA LEU A 199 -9.65 40.66 14.73
C LEU A 199 -9.83 39.99 16.11
N MET A 200 -8.72 39.91 16.86
CA MET A 200 -8.67 39.62 18.29
C MET A 200 -7.76 40.64 18.95
N SER A 201 -8.16 41.19 20.10
CA SER A 201 -7.40 42.21 20.82
C SER A 201 -7.32 41.89 22.30
N VAL A 202 -6.16 42.16 22.89
CA VAL A 202 -5.89 41.89 24.31
C VAL A 202 -5.11 43.04 24.91
N THR A 203 -5.49 43.46 26.12
CA THR A 203 -4.73 44.45 26.88
C THR A 203 -3.82 43.80 27.92
N SER A 204 -2.62 44.31 28.04
CA SER A 204 -1.65 43.88 29.02
C SER A 204 -0.67 45.01 29.33
N LYS A 205 -0.47 45.30 30.61
CA LYS A 205 0.36 46.42 31.09
C LYS A 205 0.02 47.68 30.34
N ASN A 206 -0.24 48.55 30.14
CA ASN A 206 -0.54 49.76 29.36
C ASN A 206 -0.44 49.63 27.85
N HIS A 207 -0.61 48.40 27.28
CA HIS A 207 -0.59 48.19 25.85
C HIS A 207 -1.80 47.34 25.42
N LEU A 208 -2.32 47.69 24.25
CA LEU A 208 -3.27 46.89 23.47
C LEU A 208 -2.52 46.19 22.37
N TYR A 209 -2.64 44.88 22.28
CA TYR A 209 -2.13 44.05 21.17
C TYR A 209 -3.31 43.55 20.36
N THR A 210 -3.19 43.58 19.03
CA THR A 210 -4.24 43.14 18.11
C THR A 210 -3.65 42.22 17.06
N LYS A 211 -4.29 41.05 16.82
CA LYS A 211 -3.97 40.19 15.68
C LYS A 211 -5.20 40.06 14.79
N GLY A 212 -4.99 39.81 13.51
CA GLY A 212 -6.08 39.52 12.61
C GLY A 212 -5.73 39.47 11.13
N ALA A 213 -6.78 39.52 10.29
CA ALA A 213 -6.61 39.51 8.85
C ALA A 213 -5.91 40.79 8.36
N PRO A 214 -4.84 40.68 7.52
CA PRO A 214 -4.07 41.84 7.10
C PRO A 214 -4.90 42.92 6.43
N ASP A 215 -5.86 42.55 5.58
CA ASP A 215 -6.75 43.48 4.85
C ASP A 215 -7.63 44.33 5.76
N VAL A 216 -7.97 43.84 6.92
CA VAL A 216 -8.75 44.55 7.94
C VAL A 216 -7.83 45.34 8.86
N LEU A 217 -6.75 44.69 9.34
CA LEU A 217 -5.84 45.29 10.32
C LEU A 217 -5.15 46.56 9.77
N LEU A 218 -4.69 46.55 8.50
CA LEU A 218 -4.01 47.65 7.87
C LEU A 218 -4.90 48.93 7.76
N LYS A 219 -6.21 48.76 7.67
CA LYS A 219 -7.19 49.86 7.68
C LYS A 219 -7.31 50.53 9.05
N ARG A 220 -7.00 49.80 10.12
CA ARG A 220 -7.06 50.23 11.51
C ARG A 220 -5.73 50.86 12.00
N CYS A 221 -4.67 50.76 11.20
CA CYS A 221 -3.37 51.28 11.54
C CYS A 221 -3.13 52.64 10.89
N ASN A 222 -2.62 53.62 11.69
CA ASN A 222 -2.17 54.94 11.24
C ASN A 222 -0.67 55.14 11.39
N ARG A 223 0.03 54.23 12.10
CA ARG A 223 1.47 54.22 12.27
C ARG A 223 2.05 52.83 11.98
N ILE A 224 3.34 52.81 11.69
CA ILE A 224 4.14 51.59 11.48
C ILE A 224 5.39 51.62 12.35
N LEU A 225 5.78 50.48 12.90
CA LEU A 225 6.98 50.34 13.70
C LEU A 225 8.19 49.97 12.82
N ILE A 226 9.20 50.82 12.77
CA ILE A 226 10.43 50.65 11.97
C ILE A 226 11.62 51.02 12.84
N ASP A 227 12.60 50.10 12.99
CA ASP A 227 13.82 50.30 13.78
C ASP A 227 13.57 50.83 15.20
N GLY A 228 12.42 50.44 15.78
CA GLY A 228 11.99 50.85 17.11
C GLY A 228 11.23 52.19 17.17
N TYR A 229 11.10 52.91 16.05
CA TYR A 229 10.39 54.17 15.95
C TYR A 229 9.01 54.02 15.33
N LYS A 230 8.03 54.84 15.81
CA LYS A 230 6.66 54.88 15.31
C LYS A 230 6.54 55.89 14.16
N GLU A 231 6.70 55.45 12.93
CA GLU A 231 6.56 56.30 11.74
C GLU A 231 5.08 56.42 11.29
N ILE A 232 4.79 57.47 10.47
CA ILE A 232 3.47 57.62 9.86
C ILE A 232 3.28 56.51 8.83
N PHE A 233 2.13 55.83 8.87
CA PHE A 233 1.80 54.72 7.98
C PHE A 233 1.24 55.25 6.66
N THR A 234 2.09 55.35 5.64
CA THR A 234 1.70 55.88 4.33
C THR A 234 0.89 54.86 3.51
N ASN A 235 0.12 55.37 2.53
CA ASN A 235 -0.60 54.48 1.59
C ASN A 235 0.38 53.61 0.77
N LYS A 236 1.58 54.09 0.51
CA LYS A 236 2.64 53.32 -0.18
C LYS A 236 3.12 52.13 0.67
N ASP A 237 3.24 52.32 1.99
CA ASP A 237 3.59 51.24 2.91
C ASP A 237 2.46 50.21 2.99
N LYS A 238 1.21 50.64 3.10
CA LYS A 238 0.02 49.75 3.11
C LYS A 238 -0.05 48.91 1.84
N GLN A 239 0.17 49.53 0.68
CA GLN A 239 0.18 48.84 -0.60
C GLN A 239 1.30 47.79 -0.67
N ARG A 240 2.54 48.15 -0.27
CA ARG A 240 3.69 47.23 -0.24
C ARG A 240 3.43 46.03 0.67
N ILE A 241 2.80 46.22 1.84
CA ILE A 241 2.47 45.16 2.76
C ILE A 241 1.36 44.27 2.19
N MET A 242 0.36 44.83 1.52
CA MET A 242 -0.65 44.04 0.83
C MET A 242 -0.08 43.23 -0.34
N GLU A 243 0.80 43.77 -1.13
CA GLU A 243 1.52 43.05 -2.18
C GLU A 243 2.33 41.88 -1.60
N GLN A 244 2.97 42.08 -0.44
CA GLN A 244 3.68 41.03 0.27
C GLN A 244 2.73 39.95 0.84
N ASN A 245 1.59 40.37 1.42
CA ASN A 245 0.54 39.48 1.85
C ASN A 245 0.05 38.60 0.68
N ASP A 246 -0.22 39.19 -0.47
CA ASP A 246 -0.69 38.48 -1.65
C ASP A 246 0.37 37.54 -2.22
N ALA A 247 1.64 37.94 -2.19
CA ALA A 247 2.75 37.09 -2.60
C ALA A 247 2.88 35.85 -1.70
N LEU A 248 2.75 36.01 -0.39
CA LEU A 248 2.73 34.89 0.59
C LEU A 248 1.48 34.01 0.43
N ALA A 249 0.31 34.64 0.23
CA ALA A 249 -0.95 33.92 -0.02
C ALA A 249 -0.90 33.11 -1.32
N ARG A 250 -0.28 33.63 -2.40
CA ARG A 250 -0.04 32.89 -3.65
C ARG A 250 0.90 31.69 -3.47
N GLN A 251 1.70 31.66 -2.42
CA GLN A 251 2.49 30.48 -2.04
C GLN A 251 1.70 29.47 -1.19
N GLY A 252 0.41 29.73 -0.96
CA GLY A 252 -0.45 28.86 -0.16
C GLY A 252 -0.28 29.01 1.34
N LYS A 253 0.30 30.11 1.79
CA LYS A 253 0.51 30.41 3.20
C LYS A 253 -0.68 31.19 3.78
N ARG A 254 -1.06 30.88 5.01
CA ARG A 254 -2.01 31.68 5.78
C ARG A 254 -1.25 32.84 6.40
N VAL A 255 -1.73 34.05 6.23
CA VAL A 255 -1.04 35.25 6.75
C VAL A 255 -1.87 35.90 7.83
N LEU A 256 -1.24 36.22 8.96
CA LEU A 256 -1.80 36.99 10.05
C LEU A 256 -1.02 38.30 10.23
N GLY A 257 -1.76 39.39 10.44
CA GLY A 257 -1.20 40.68 10.79
C GLY A 257 -1.21 40.93 12.29
N PHE A 258 -0.23 41.72 12.75
CA PHE A 258 -0.07 42.10 14.15
C PHE A 258 0.14 43.60 14.28
N ALA A 259 -0.53 44.19 15.27
CA ALA A 259 -0.41 45.61 15.60
C ALA A 259 -0.49 45.81 17.12
N TYR A 260 -0.08 46.97 17.59
CA TYR A 260 -0.20 47.32 18.99
C TYR A 260 -0.46 48.82 19.12
N LYS A 261 -0.83 49.27 20.33
CA LYS A 261 -0.78 50.69 20.75
C LYS A 261 -0.68 50.81 22.26
N GLU A 262 -0.32 51.96 22.76
CA GLU A 262 -0.42 52.30 24.17
C GLU A 262 -1.90 52.44 24.57
N PHE A 263 -2.27 51.88 25.72
CA PHE A 263 -3.64 51.83 26.16
C PHE A 263 -3.71 51.95 27.69
N TYR A 264 -4.32 53.03 28.13
CA TYR A 264 -4.41 53.38 29.58
C TYR A 264 -5.82 53.36 30.15
N ARG A 265 -6.81 52.92 29.35
CA ARG A 265 -8.20 52.81 29.80
C ARG A 265 -8.45 51.51 30.57
N ASN A 266 -9.40 51.54 31.53
CA ASN A 266 -9.78 50.39 32.30
C ASN A 266 -10.79 49.48 31.55
N THR A 267 -11.42 49.92 30.47
CA THR A 267 -12.39 49.18 29.67
C THR A 267 -11.96 49.14 28.20
N LEU A 268 -11.96 47.93 27.62
CA LEU A 268 -11.62 47.68 26.19
C LEU A 268 -12.93 47.56 25.38
N GLU A 269 -13.06 48.38 24.36
CA GLU A 269 -14.20 48.40 23.47
C GLU A 269 -13.77 48.22 22.00
N LYS A 270 -14.73 47.85 21.11
CA LYS A 270 -14.48 47.66 19.67
C LYS A 270 -13.89 48.92 18.98
N ARG A 271 -14.26 50.11 19.47
CA ARG A 271 -13.71 51.38 18.97
C ARG A 271 -12.22 51.56 19.23
N ASP A 272 -11.70 50.88 20.23
CA ASP A 272 -10.26 50.96 20.59
C ASP A 272 -9.34 50.20 19.62
N GLU A 273 -9.90 49.37 18.74
CA GLU A 273 -9.19 48.70 17.66
C GLU A 273 -8.85 49.62 16.47
N ASN A 274 -8.75 50.91 16.70
CA ASN A 274 -8.32 51.92 15.71
C ASN A 274 -7.05 52.65 16.22
N ASP A 275 -6.41 53.37 15.33
CA ASP A 275 -5.19 54.12 15.60
C ASP A 275 -4.05 53.23 16.09
N LEU A 276 -3.94 52.06 15.48
CA LEU A 276 -2.93 51.06 15.84
C LEU A 276 -1.59 51.36 15.14
N VAL A 277 -0.52 50.82 15.73
CA VAL A 277 0.82 50.77 15.17
C VAL A 277 1.04 49.40 14.56
N PHE A 278 1.19 49.31 13.25
CA PHE A 278 1.46 48.03 12.57
C PHE A 278 2.87 47.52 12.95
N VAL A 279 3.02 46.25 13.27
CA VAL A 279 4.27 45.61 13.67
C VAL A 279 4.79 44.64 12.60
N GLY A 280 3.92 43.81 12.05
CA GLY A 280 4.34 42.83 11.06
C GLY A 280 3.26 41.86 10.61
N LEU A 281 3.64 41.02 9.65
CA LEU A 281 2.88 39.85 9.22
C LEU A 281 3.64 38.57 9.61
N VAL A 282 2.88 37.53 9.84
CA VAL A 282 3.41 36.16 10.01
C VAL A 282 2.73 35.24 9.02
N SER A 283 3.51 34.51 8.25
CA SER A 283 3.00 33.47 7.37
C SER A 283 3.08 32.09 8.01
N LEU A 284 2.01 31.32 7.87
CA LEU A 284 1.89 29.98 8.43
C LEU A 284 1.51 29.00 7.31
N ILE A 285 2.03 27.79 7.38
CA ILE A 285 1.71 26.70 6.46
C ILE A 285 1.62 25.38 7.23
N ASP A 286 0.80 24.46 6.74
CA ASP A 286 0.88 23.06 7.11
C ASP A 286 1.91 22.39 6.19
N PRO A 287 3.14 22.12 6.68
CA PRO A 287 4.22 21.65 5.83
C PRO A 287 3.98 20.21 5.37
N PRO A 288 4.42 19.85 4.14
CA PRO A 288 4.43 18.46 3.73
C PRO A 288 5.33 17.63 4.66
N ARG A 289 4.95 16.37 4.87
CA ARG A 289 5.83 15.41 5.57
C ARG A 289 7.10 15.20 4.77
N ILE A 290 8.23 15.00 5.45
CA ILE A 290 9.54 14.83 4.81
C ILE A 290 9.52 13.62 3.86
N GLU A 291 8.86 12.55 4.27
CA GLU A 291 8.77 11.28 3.53
C GLU A 291 7.83 11.36 2.31
N SER A 292 6.89 12.32 2.28
CA SER A 292 5.87 12.40 1.21
C SER A 292 6.48 12.57 -0.17
N ALA A 293 7.55 13.36 -0.31
CA ALA A 293 8.19 13.59 -1.61
C ALA A 293 8.85 12.31 -2.15
N GLN A 294 9.51 11.52 -1.29
CA GLN A 294 10.10 10.25 -1.69
C GLN A 294 9.01 9.22 -2.02
N ALA A 295 7.98 9.12 -1.18
CA ALA A 295 6.86 8.21 -1.40
C ALA A 295 6.11 8.50 -2.72
N VAL A 296 5.95 9.79 -3.09
CA VAL A 296 5.38 10.18 -4.39
C VAL A 296 6.27 9.73 -5.55
N LYS A 297 7.60 9.86 -5.43
CA LYS A 297 8.54 9.35 -6.44
C LYS A 297 8.42 7.83 -6.59
N ASP A 298 8.34 7.11 -5.48
CA ASP A 298 8.20 5.65 -5.47
C ASP A 298 6.87 5.21 -6.09
N CYS A 299 5.76 5.92 -5.83
CA CYS A 299 4.49 5.72 -6.52
C CYS A 299 4.63 5.84 -8.04
N ILE A 300 5.27 6.91 -8.51
CA ILE A 300 5.43 7.17 -9.94
C ILE A 300 6.31 6.11 -10.59
N LEU A 301 7.41 5.71 -9.93
CA LEU A 301 8.28 4.62 -10.38
C LEU A 301 7.52 3.28 -10.45
N ALA A 302 6.63 3.06 -9.50
CA ALA A 302 5.75 1.90 -9.46
C ALA A 302 4.60 1.94 -10.48
N GLY A 303 4.54 2.97 -11.35
CA GLY A 303 3.48 3.17 -12.34
C GLY A 303 2.12 3.56 -11.74
N ILE A 304 2.12 4.04 -10.49
CA ILE A 304 0.91 4.48 -9.77
C ILE A 304 0.79 6.00 -9.95
N LYS A 305 -0.42 6.47 -10.26
CA LYS A 305 -0.72 7.90 -10.34
C LYS A 305 -1.18 8.44 -8.98
N PRO A 306 -0.35 9.21 -8.26
CA PRO A 306 -0.80 9.93 -7.07
C PRO A 306 -1.59 11.18 -7.48
N ILE A 307 -2.71 11.42 -6.78
CA ILE A 307 -3.63 12.54 -6.99
C ILE A 307 -3.90 13.18 -5.64
N MET A 308 -3.81 14.51 -5.58
CA MET A 308 -4.20 15.26 -4.40
C MET A 308 -5.64 15.72 -4.50
N ILE A 309 -6.42 15.48 -3.47
CA ILE A 309 -7.81 15.92 -3.34
C ILE A 309 -7.93 16.72 -2.04
N THR A 310 -8.40 17.98 -2.10
CA THR A 310 -8.46 18.82 -0.90
C THR A 310 -9.59 19.85 -0.94
N GLY A 311 -10.10 20.22 0.24
CA GLY A 311 -10.99 21.37 0.40
C GLY A 311 -10.29 22.73 0.31
N ASP A 312 -8.94 22.76 0.29
CA ASP A 312 -8.14 23.98 0.25
C ASP A 312 -8.27 24.75 -1.08
N HIS A 313 -7.83 25.99 -1.03
CA HIS A 313 -7.73 26.85 -2.22
C HIS A 313 -6.72 26.27 -3.24
N VAL A 314 -7.01 26.44 -4.54
CA VAL A 314 -6.21 25.93 -5.67
C VAL A 314 -4.72 26.28 -5.52
N VAL A 315 -4.43 27.52 -5.18
CA VAL A 315 -3.03 28.00 -5.08
C VAL A 315 -2.25 27.25 -4.02
N THR A 316 -2.87 27.04 -2.84
CA THR A 316 -2.28 26.26 -1.74
C THR A 316 -2.06 24.80 -2.15
N ALA A 317 -3.09 24.17 -2.72
CA ALA A 317 -3.05 22.80 -3.16
C ALA A 317 -1.95 22.57 -4.22
N CYS A 318 -1.90 23.42 -5.24
CA CYS A 318 -0.89 23.33 -6.30
C CYS A 318 0.54 23.60 -5.79
N SER A 319 0.71 24.53 -4.84
CA SER A 319 2.02 24.82 -4.25
C SER A 319 2.58 23.60 -3.50
N ILE A 320 1.75 22.97 -2.67
CA ILE A 320 2.14 21.77 -1.92
C ILE A 320 2.36 20.59 -2.88
N ALA A 321 1.46 20.38 -3.84
CA ALA A 321 1.57 19.29 -4.82
C ALA A 321 2.83 19.40 -5.68
N LYS A 322 3.27 20.63 -6.03
CA LYS A 322 4.55 20.88 -6.71
C LYS A 322 5.75 20.50 -5.84
N LYS A 323 5.74 20.90 -4.56
CA LYS A 323 6.84 20.61 -3.62
C LYS A 323 7.07 19.12 -3.43
N ILE A 324 6.00 18.32 -3.36
CA ILE A 324 6.09 16.86 -3.18
C ILE A 324 6.16 16.07 -4.49
N GLY A 325 6.05 16.74 -5.66
CA GLY A 325 6.21 16.12 -6.98
C GLY A 325 4.96 15.48 -7.57
N ILE A 326 3.77 15.66 -6.98
CA ILE A 326 2.48 15.22 -7.55
C ILE A 326 2.12 16.04 -8.78
N PHE A 327 2.30 17.37 -8.74
CA PHE A 327 1.95 18.28 -9.81
C PHE A 327 3.17 18.62 -10.67
N LYS A 328 3.14 18.20 -11.94
CA LYS A 328 4.21 18.38 -12.92
C LYS A 328 3.84 19.43 -13.97
N GLN A 329 4.82 19.83 -14.77
CA GLN A 329 4.58 20.70 -15.91
C GLN A 329 3.65 20.02 -16.91
N GLY A 330 2.56 20.70 -17.30
CA GLY A 330 1.50 20.16 -18.16
C GLY A 330 0.31 19.57 -17.42
N ASP A 331 0.42 19.29 -16.12
CA ASP A 331 -0.72 18.83 -15.32
C ASP A 331 -1.75 19.94 -15.10
N LYS A 332 -3.00 19.52 -14.92
CA LYS A 332 -4.13 20.42 -14.64
C LYS A 332 -4.57 20.29 -13.18
N CYS A 333 -5.10 21.40 -12.67
CA CYS A 333 -5.86 21.46 -11.44
C CYS A 333 -7.32 21.74 -11.76
N LEU A 334 -8.26 21.05 -11.09
CA LEU A 334 -9.69 21.31 -11.21
C LEU A 334 -10.25 21.76 -9.86
N GLU A 335 -11.11 22.78 -9.88
CA GLU A 335 -11.92 23.16 -8.72
C GLU A 335 -13.25 22.41 -8.69
N GLY A 336 -13.85 22.29 -7.50
CA GLY A 336 -15.18 21.69 -7.31
C GLY A 336 -16.23 22.30 -8.23
N THR A 337 -16.28 23.62 -8.37
CA THR A 337 -17.19 24.36 -9.27
C THR A 337 -17.00 24.05 -10.75
N GLN A 338 -15.79 23.65 -11.17
CA GLN A 338 -15.53 23.19 -12.52
C GLN A 338 -15.97 21.73 -12.70
N LEU A 339 -15.79 20.89 -11.66
CA LEU A 339 -16.27 19.51 -11.65
C LEU A 339 -17.79 19.43 -11.82
N ASP A 340 -18.55 20.35 -11.19
CA ASP A 340 -20.01 20.39 -11.29
C ASP A 340 -20.52 20.62 -12.73
N LYS A 341 -19.72 21.33 -13.54
CA LYS A 341 -20.05 21.64 -14.94
C LYS A 341 -19.72 20.51 -15.92
N LEU A 342 -18.91 19.54 -15.53
CA LEU A 342 -18.48 18.43 -16.39
C LEU A 342 -19.49 17.28 -16.34
N THR A 343 -19.83 16.71 -17.49
CA THR A 343 -20.48 15.40 -17.52
C THR A 343 -19.52 14.31 -17.12
N ASP A 344 -20.02 13.13 -16.72
CA ASP A 344 -19.16 12.01 -16.31
C ASP A 344 -18.23 11.54 -17.44
N GLN A 345 -18.68 11.61 -18.68
CA GLN A 345 -17.86 11.29 -19.85
C GLN A 345 -16.75 12.31 -20.07
N GLN A 346 -17.04 13.59 -19.92
CA GLN A 346 -16.04 14.64 -19.99
C GLN A 346 -15.03 14.50 -18.85
N LEU A 347 -15.48 14.25 -17.62
CA LEU A 347 -14.60 14.02 -16.49
C LEU A 347 -13.64 12.85 -16.76
N ARG A 348 -14.12 11.70 -17.25
CA ARG A 348 -13.27 10.54 -17.60
C ARG A 348 -12.16 10.91 -18.58
N ASN A 349 -12.42 11.80 -19.54
CA ASN A 349 -11.42 12.24 -20.52
C ASN A 349 -10.38 13.18 -19.90
N TYR A 350 -10.76 13.98 -18.88
CA TYR A 350 -9.86 14.89 -18.19
C TYR A 350 -8.95 14.21 -17.17
N LEU A 351 -9.39 13.10 -16.55
CA LEU A 351 -8.69 12.42 -15.44
C LEU A 351 -7.18 12.21 -15.67
N PRO A 352 -6.69 11.75 -16.85
CA PRO A 352 -5.26 11.51 -17.06
C PRO A 352 -4.39 12.74 -16.90
N HIS A 353 -4.96 13.91 -17.14
CA HIS A 353 -4.25 15.19 -17.14
C HIS A 353 -4.39 15.97 -15.83
N VAL A 354 -5.24 15.50 -14.90
CA VAL A 354 -5.51 16.17 -13.63
C VAL A 354 -4.74 15.47 -12.52
N SER A 355 -3.96 16.23 -11.75
CA SER A 355 -3.22 15.73 -10.60
C SER A 355 -3.65 16.36 -9.28
N VAL A 356 -4.42 17.46 -9.33
CA VAL A 356 -4.91 18.17 -8.14
C VAL A 356 -6.38 18.52 -8.31
N TYR A 357 -7.18 18.22 -7.28
CA TYR A 357 -8.56 18.65 -7.14
C TYR A 357 -8.67 19.52 -5.88
N ALA A 358 -9.09 20.78 -6.05
CA ALA A 358 -9.14 21.77 -5.00
C ALA A 358 -10.57 22.26 -4.74
N ARG A 359 -10.86 22.75 -3.53
CA ARG A 359 -12.20 23.19 -3.11
C ARG A 359 -13.30 22.17 -3.42
N VAL A 360 -13.00 20.89 -3.18
CA VAL A 360 -13.94 19.80 -3.44
C VAL A 360 -14.85 19.53 -2.25
N ALA A 361 -16.12 19.25 -2.54
CA ALA A 361 -17.09 18.75 -1.58
C ALA A 361 -17.00 17.20 -1.48
N PRO A 362 -17.58 16.56 -0.45
CA PRO A 362 -17.57 15.10 -0.29
C PRO A 362 -18.11 14.34 -1.51
N GLU A 363 -19.15 14.85 -2.15
CA GLU A 363 -19.76 14.25 -3.35
C GLU A 363 -18.76 14.20 -4.53
N HIS A 364 -17.91 15.22 -4.65
CA HIS A 364 -16.88 15.26 -5.67
C HIS A 364 -15.85 14.15 -5.47
N LYS A 365 -15.49 13.84 -4.20
CA LYS A 365 -14.54 12.75 -3.89
C LYS A 365 -15.07 11.41 -4.40
N ILE A 366 -16.36 11.11 -4.16
CA ILE A 366 -17.01 9.89 -4.66
C ILE A 366 -16.99 9.85 -6.19
N ARG A 367 -17.36 10.96 -6.83
CA ARG A 367 -17.43 11.07 -8.29
C ARG A 367 -16.07 10.88 -8.96
N ILE A 368 -15.00 11.42 -8.39
CA ILE A 368 -13.62 11.24 -8.87
C ILE A 368 -13.22 9.75 -8.79
N VAL A 369 -13.48 9.09 -7.66
CA VAL A 369 -13.20 7.66 -7.47
C VAL A 369 -13.95 6.83 -8.51
N GLN A 370 -15.26 7.04 -8.67
CA GLN A 370 -16.08 6.32 -9.64
C GLN A 370 -15.62 6.53 -11.09
N ALA A 371 -15.20 7.75 -11.42
CA ALA A 371 -14.73 8.08 -12.76
C ALA A 371 -13.41 7.34 -13.09
N TRP A 372 -12.48 7.19 -12.13
CA TRP A 372 -11.27 6.38 -12.28
C TRP A 372 -11.59 4.89 -12.36
N GLN A 373 -12.49 4.38 -11.52
CA GLN A 373 -12.96 2.99 -11.56
C GLN A 373 -13.62 2.65 -12.90
N ALA A 374 -14.38 3.57 -13.47
CA ALA A 374 -15.00 3.40 -14.80
C ALA A 374 -13.97 3.33 -15.96
N ARG A 375 -12.74 3.79 -15.73
CA ARG A 375 -11.60 3.61 -16.65
C ARG A 375 -10.83 2.30 -16.42
N GLY A 376 -11.27 1.45 -15.51
CA GLY A 376 -10.60 0.19 -15.15
C GLY A 376 -9.47 0.35 -14.15
N ALA A 377 -9.29 1.54 -13.54
CA ALA A 377 -8.30 1.74 -12.50
C ALA A 377 -8.73 1.10 -11.19
N ILE A 378 -7.78 0.54 -10.43
CA ILE A 378 -7.95 0.17 -9.03
C ILE A 378 -7.53 1.37 -8.18
N VAL A 379 -8.47 1.91 -7.43
CA VAL A 379 -8.33 3.20 -6.74
C VAL A 379 -8.17 2.99 -5.24
N ALA A 380 -7.08 3.50 -4.69
CA ALA A 380 -6.95 3.73 -3.25
C ALA A 380 -7.39 5.18 -2.92
N MET A 381 -8.17 5.35 -1.87
CA MET A 381 -8.63 6.66 -1.39
C MET A 381 -8.25 6.83 0.07
N THR A 382 -7.61 7.96 0.43
CA THR A 382 -7.33 8.28 1.83
C THR A 382 -8.29 9.35 2.36
N GLY A 383 -8.57 9.29 3.65
CA GLY A 383 -9.38 10.29 4.34
C GLY A 383 -9.32 10.13 5.85
N ASP A 384 -9.61 11.21 6.58
CA ASP A 384 -9.60 11.26 8.05
C ASP A 384 -10.98 11.67 8.63
N GLY A 385 -11.79 12.35 7.85
CA GLY A 385 -13.06 12.91 8.29
C GLY A 385 -14.29 12.02 8.03
N VAL A 386 -15.38 12.36 8.71
CA VAL A 386 -16.71 11.77 8.46
C VAL A 386 -17.15 12.00 7.00
N ASN A 387 -16.76 13.12 6.43
CA ASN A 387 -17.06 13.51 5.05
C ASN A 387 -16.38 12.62 4.01
N ASP A 388 -15.31 11.91 4.38
CA ASP A 388 -14.55 11.03 3.50
C ASP A 388 -15.10 9.60 3.48
N ALA A 389 -15.82 9.19 4.53
CA ALA A 389 -16.29 7.83 4.69
C ALA A 389 -17.04 7.25 3.48
N PRO A 390 -17.93 7.99 2.79
CA PRO A 390 -18.57 7.48 1.58
C PRO A 390 -17.58 7.24 0.43
N ALA A 391 -16.58 8.09 0.25
CA ALA A 391 -15.54 7.92 -0.78
C ALA A 391 -14.57 6.79 -0.44
N LEU A 392 -14.22 6.62 0.86
CA LEU A 392 -13.43 5.48 1.36
C LEU A 392 -14.13 4.16 1.06
N LYS A 393 -15.44 4.07 1.34
CA LYS A 393 -16.22 2.86 1.09
C LYS A 393 -16.46 2.59 -0.40
N GLN A 394 -16.51 3.64 -1.24
CA GLN A 394 -16.67 3.52 -2.70
C GLN A 394 -15.40 3.05 -3.38
N SER A 395 -14.23 3.42 -2.87
CA SER A 395 -12.94 3.05 -3.44
C SER A 395 -12.67 1.54 -3.35
N ASP A 396 -11.76 1.03 -4.16
CA ASP A 396 -11.35 -0.38 -4.09
C ASP A 396 -10.56 -0.62 -2.79
N ILE A 397 -9.80 0.39 -2.34
CA ILE A 397 -9.09 0.41 -1.06
C ILE A 397 -9.35 1.75 -0.36
N GLY A 398 -10.20 1.75 0.64
CA GLY A 398 -10.33 2.87 1.57
C GLY A 398 -9.22 2.81 2.62
N VAL A 399 -8.53 3.94 2.83
CA VAL A 399 -7.43 4.09 3.78
C VAL A 399 -7.76 5.18 4.78
N ALA A 400 -7.95 4.84 6.04
CA ALA A 400 -8.21 5.79 7.11
C ALA A 400 -6.95 6.11 7.92
N MET A 401 -6.91 7.32 8.45
CA MET A 401 -5.89 7.73 9.41
C MET A 401 -6.18 7.13 10.79
N GLY A 402 -5.16 6.61 11.47
CA GLY A 402 -5.31 5.96 12.77
C GLY A 402 -5.27 6.95 13.93
N ILE A 403 -4.47 8.01 13.83
CA ILE A 403 -4.29 9.03 14.87
C ILE A 403 -5.36 10.12 14.71
N THR A 404 -5.44 10.75 13.54
CA THR A 404 -6.34 11.89 13.27
C THR A 404 -7.71 11.46 12.76
N GLY A 405 -7.85 10.22 12.29
CA GLY A 405 -9.08 9.73 11.67
C GLY A 405 -10.24 9.56 12.64
N SER A 406 -11.44 9.97 12.19
CA SER A 406 -12.69 9.73 12.89
C SER A 406 -13.04 8.23 12.90
N GLU A 407 -13.78 7.77 13.92
CA GLU A 407 -14.24 6.38 13.98
C GLU A 407 -15.06 5.99 12.74
N VAL A 408 -15.86 6.93 12.20
CA VAL A 408 -16.66 6.70 10.99
C VAL A 408 -15.76 6.46 9.76
N SER A 409 -14.65 7.20 9.63
CA SER A 409 -13.68 6.98 8.54
C SER A 409 -12.95 5.64 8.70
N LYS A 410 -12.55 5.31 9.94
CA LYS A 410 -11.93 4.02 10.26
C LYS A 410 -12.87 2.86 9.95
N ASP A 411 -14.16 2.97 10.26
CA ASP A 411 -15.15 1.93 9.97
C ASP A 411 -15.40 1.73 8.48
N ALA A 412 -15.40 2.80 7.71
CA ALA A 412 -15.59 2.76 6.26
C ALA A 412 -14.37 2.22 5.50
N ALA A 413 -13.19 2.29 6.10
CA ALA A 413 -11.93 1.93 5.45
C ALA A 413 -11.63 0.43 5.48
N SER A 414 -10.87 -0.03 4.49
CA SER A 414 -10.31 -1.39 4.41
C SER A 414 -8.93 -1.50 5.07
N MET A 415 -8.23 -0.37 5.21
CA MET A 415 -6.91 -0.24 5.81
C MET A 415 -6.85 0.97 6.73
N ILE A 416 -6.14 0.85 7.85
CA ILE A 416 -5.90 1.93 8.81
C ILE A 416 -4.39 2.14 8.96
N LEU A 417 -3.94 3.40 8.83
CA LEU A 417 -2.54 3.78 9.02
C LEU A 417 -2.32 4.25 10.47
N THR A 418 -1.56 3.52 11.25
CA THR A 418 -1.31 3.88 12.66
C THR A 418 -0.34 5.06 12.84
N ASP A 419 0.34 5.46 11.77
CA ASP A 419 1.29 6.58 11.72
C ASP A 419 0.80 7.77 10.88
N ASP A 420 -0.41 7.69 10.32
CA ASP A 420 -1.00 8.68 9.41
C ASP A 420 -0.08 9.09 8.25
N ASN A 421 0.78 8.19 7.76
CA ASN A 421 1.82 8.52 6.81
C ASN A 421 1.55 7.94 5.41
N PHE A 422 1.56 8.80 4.38
CA PHE A 422 1.40 8.39 2.99
C PHE A 422 2.45 7.35 2.53
N ALA A 423 3.68 7.41 3.05
CA ALA A 423 4.73 6.45 2.71
C ALA A 423 4.37 5.01 3.11
N THR A 424 3.60 4.84 4.17
CA THR A 424 3.11 3.53 4.63
C THR A 424 2.14 2.91 3.63
N ILE A 425 1.35 3.70 2.90
CA ILE A 425 0.48 3.21 1.82
C ILE A 425 1.34 2.58 0.72
N VAL A 426 2.42 3.25 0.33
CA VAL A 426 3.31 2.76 -0.73
C VAL A 426 3.96 1.44 -0.34
N LYS A 427 4.43 1.32 0.90
CA LYS A 427 4.97 0.05 1.44
C LYS A 427 3.92 -1.06 1.44
N ALA A 428 2.69 -0.75 1.84
CA ALA A 428 1.59 -1.72 1.80
C ALA A 428 1.28 -2.19 0.37
N ILE A 429 1.30 -1.31 -0.62
CA ILE A 429 1.12 -1.66 -2.04
C ILE A 429 2.24 -2.58 -2.53
N ILE A 430 3.49 -2.30 -2.19
CA ILE A 430 4.64 -3.14 -2.54
C ILE A 430 4.49 -4.53 -1.92
N THR A 431 4.10 -4.58 -0.65
CA THR A 431 3.82 -5.85 0.05
C THR A 431 2.68 -6.61 -0.64
N GLY A 432 1.60 -5.93 -1.04
CA GLY A 432 0.49 -6.54 -1.78
C GLY A 432 0.92 -7.12 -3.14
N ARG A 433 1.79 -6.44 -3.89
CA ARG A 433 2.38 -6.96 -5.15
C ARG A 433 3.21 -8.21 -4.92
N ASN A 434 4.02 -8.20 -3.85
CA ASN A 434 4.83 -9.36 -3.47
C ASN A 434 3.96 -10.57 -3.13
N VAL A 435 2.90 -10.36 -2.34
CA VAL A 435 1.93 -11.40 -1.97
C VAL A 435 1.34 -12.07 -3.20
N TYR A 436 0.90 -11.29 -4.18
CA TYR A 436 0.36 -11.86 -5.41
C TYR A 436 1.41 -12.67 -6.19
N THR A 437 2.63 -12.17 -6.30
CA THR A 437 3.72 -12.88 -6.97
C THR A 437 3.98 -14.22 -6.29
N ASN A 438 4.00 -14.24 -4.96
CA ASN A 438 4.19 -15.44 -4.18
C ASN A 438 3.04 -16.44 -4.35
N ILE A 439 1.78 -15.97 -4.34
CA ILE A 439 0.60 -16.80 -4.62
C ILE A 439 0.70 -17.39 -6.03
N LYS A 440 1.04 -16.58 -7.04
CA LYS A 440 1.23 -17.05 -8.42
C LYS A 440 2.31 -18.13 -8.50
N ASN A 441 3.44 -17.93 -7.84
CA ASN A 441 4.54 -18.90 -7.81
C ASN A 441 4.14 -20.20 -7.11
N SER A 442 3.36 -20.14 -6.02
CA SER A 442 2.80 -21.32 -5.37
C SER A 442 1.83 -22.10 -6.29
N ILE A 443 1.02 -21.37 -7.07
CA ILE A 443 0.13 -21.98 -8.08
C ILE A 443 0.94 -22.68 -9.17
N ILE A 444 2.00 -22.06 -9.70
CA ILE A 444 2.88 -22.65 -10.71
C ILE A 444 3.48 -23.96 -10.16
N TYR A 445 3.98 -23.94 -8.92
CA TYR A 445 4.52 -25.11 -8.23
C TYR A 445 3.52 -26.26 -8.16
N LEU A 446 2.32 -26.00 -7.69
CA LEU A 446 1.27 -27.03 -7.55
C LEU A 446 0.85 -27.57 -8.91
N LEU A 447 0.63 -26.72 -9.89
CA LEU A 447 0.17 -27.11 -11.22
C LEU A 447 1.21 -27.91 -12.01
N SER A 448 2.47 -27.51 -11.97
CA SER A 448 3.54 -28.25 -12.66
C SER A 448 3.74 -29.64 -12.07
N GLY A 449 3.65 -29.73 -10.72
CA GLY A 449 3.70 -31.00 -10.02
C GLY A 449 2.51 -31.92 -10.38
N ASN A 450 1.28 -31.40 -10.32
CA ASN A 450 0.10 -32.18 -10.66
C ASN A 450 0.08 -32.59 -12.15
N LEU A 451 0.47 -31.69 -13.05
CA LEU A 451 0.60 -32.01 -14.46
C LEU A 451 1.59 -33.15 -14.71
N SER A 452 2.73 -33.18 -13.99
CA SER A 452 3.69 -34.26 -14.12
C SER A 452 3.12 -35.63 -13.73
N ALA A 453 2.35 -35.69 -12.63
CA ALA A 453 1.67 -36.91 -12.20
C ALA A 453 0.61 -37.37 -13.21
N ILE A 454 -0.21 -36.43 -13.71
CA ILE A 454 -1.23 -36.70 -14.73
C ILE A 454 -0.60 -37.31 -15.99
N ILE A 455 0.50 -36.69 -16.49
CA ILE A 455 1.17 -37.18 -17.70
C ILE A 455 1.77 -38.57 -17.45
N CYS A 456 2.34 -38.84 -16.28
CA CYS A 456 2.84 -40.18 -15.94
C CYS A 456 1.73 -41.24 -16.02
N VAL A 457 0.57 -40.98 -15.42
CA VAL A 457 -0.59 -41.90 -15.47
C VAL A 457 -1.09 -42.08 -16.91
N LEU A 458 -1.22 -40.97 -17.67
CA LEU A 458 -1.62 -41.07 -19.07
C LEU A 458 -0.65 -41.91 -19.91
N VAL A 459 0.66 -41.73 -19.74
CA VAL A 459 1.68 -42.50 -20.47
C VAL A 459 1.56 -44.01 -20.15
N THR A 460 1.38 -44.37 -18.89
CA THR A 460 1.22 -45.78 -18.51
C THR A 460 -0.09 -46.37 -18.99
N SER A 461 -1.23 -45.68 -18.90
CA SER A 461 -2.50 -46.13 -19.45
C SER A 461 -2.46 -46.32 -20.97
N PHE A 462 -1.87 -45.35 -21.71
CA PHE A 462 -1.68 -45.46 -23.17
C PHE A 462 -0.76 -46.62 -23.57
N ALA A 463 0.26 -46.91 -22.77
CA ALA A 463 1.21 -47.96 -23.04
C ALA A 463 0.76 -49.33 -22.49
N ILE A 464 -0.41 -49.42 -21.87
CA ILE A 464 -0.95 -50.60 -21.21
C ILE A 464 0.07 -51.18 -20.19
N LEU A 465 0.63 -50.30 -19.36
CA LEU A 465 1.61 -50.59 -18.33
C LEU A 465 0.96 -50.50 -16.94
N PRO A 466 1.49 -51.17 -15.90
CA PRO A 466 1.02 -51.02 -14.52
C PRO A 466 0.99 -49.53 -14.08
N THR A 467 0.03 -49.18 -13.23
CA THR A 467 -0.12 -47.81 -12.76
C THR A 467 1.11 -47.34 -11.99
N PRO A 468 1.63 -46.13 -12.27
CA PRO A 468 2.85 -45.65 -11.60
C PRO A 468 2.59 -45.15 -10.17
N PHE A 469 1.33 -44.83 -9.85
CA PHE A 469 0.95 -44.31 -8.55
C PHE A 469 -0.35 -44.94 -8.04
N LEU A 470 -0.35 -45.31 -6.78
CA LEU A 470 -1.54 -45.71 -6.08
C LEU A 470 -2.25 -44.48 -5.47
N PRO A 471 -3.54 -44.56 -5.13
CA PRO A 471 -4.27 -43.45 -4.50
C PRO A 471 -3.60 -42.91 -3.23
N VAL A 472 -3.01 -43.77 -2.40
CA VAL A 472 -2.29 -43.38 -1.18
C VAL A 472 -1.03 -42.57 -1.49
N HIS A 473 -0.32 -42.85 -2.61
CA HIS A 473 0.83 -42.07 -3.07
C HIS A 473 0.41 -40.65 -3.42
N LEU A 474 -0.69 -40.51 -4.19
CA LEU A 474 -1.20 -39.22 -4.63
C LEU A 474 -1.72 -38.36 -3.46
N LEU A 475 -2.36 -39.02 -2.48
CA LEU A 475 -2.79 -38.34 -1.25
C LEU A 475 -1.61 -37.83 -0.43
N PHE A 476 -0.55 -38.63 -0.27
CA PHE A 476 0.67 -38.23 0.42
C PHE A 476 1.34 -37.03 -0.29
N ILE A 477 1.40 -37.06 -1.62
CA ILE A 477 1.96 -35.99 -2.44
C ILE A 477 1.19 -34.70 -2.18
N ASN A 478 -0.12 -34.70 -2.34
CA ASN A 478 -0.94 -33.49 -2.22
C ASN A 478 -0.93 -32.91 -0.79
N LEU A 479 -0.95 -33.78 0.23
CA LEU A 479 -1.07 -33.32 1.61
C LEU A 479 0.28 -32.86 2.20
N ILE A 480 1.36 -33.57 1.92
CA ILE A 480 2.65 -33.37 2.59
C ILE A 480 3.66 -32.71 1.68
N THR A 481 3.94 -33.30 0.50
CA THR A 481 4.98 -32.79 -0.38
C THR A 481 4.61 -31.50 -1.07
N ASP A 482 3.32 -31.21 -1.24
CA ASP A 482 2.87 -29.99 -1.90
C ASP A 482 2.60 -28.84 -0.94
N SER A 483 1.94 -29.13 0.20
CA SER A 483 1.45 -28.07 1.08
C SER A 483 2.58 -27.28 1.73
N LEU A 484 3.59 -27.96 2.28
CA LEU A 484 4.69 -27.30 2.99
C LEU A 484 5.55 -26.40 2.09
N PRO A 485 6.05 -26.86 0.92
CA PRO A 485 6.80 -25.99 0.02
C PRO A 485 5.96 -24.85 -0.55
N ALA A 486 4.68 -25.08 -0.88
CA ALA A 486 3.83 -24.03 -1.42
C ALA A 486 3.57 -22.91 -0.40
N ILE A 487 3.38 -23.23 0.89
CA ILE A 487 3.32 -22.23 1.97
C ILE A 487 4.66 -21.48 2.06
N ALA A 488 5.77 -22.19 2.02
CA ALA A 488 7.11 -21.59 2.12
C ALA A 488 7.42 -20.65 0.95
N ILE A 489 7.00 -20.96 -0.28
CA ILE A 489 7.04 -20.08 -1.45
C ILE A 489 6.18 -18.83 -1.19
N GLY A 490 4.99 -19.00 -0.61
CA GLY A 490 4.11 -17.89 -0.24
C GLY A 490 4.73 -16.90 0.76
N MET A 491 5.74 -17.34 1.52
CA MET A 491 6.48 -16.52 2.50
C MET A 491 7.77 -15.88 1.94
N GLU A 492 7.99 -15.93 0.63
CA GLU A 492 9.18 -15.37 0.00
C GLU A 492 9.25 -13.85 0.20
N LYS A 493 10.46 -13.34 0.46
CA LYS A 493 10.69 -11.90 0.60
C LYS A 493 10.61 -11.22 -0.76
N GLY A 494 9.97 -10.05 -0.80
CA GLY A 494 9.91 -9.23 -2.01
C GLY A 494 11.28 -8.76 -2.48
N SER A 495 11.46 -8.66 -3.79
CA SER A 495 12.63 -8.00 -4.38
C SER A 495 12.33 -6.53 -4.66
N ASP A 496 13.36 -5.67 -4.65
CA ASP A 496 13.24 -4.25 -4.99
C ASP A 496 12.77 -4.02 -6.44
N GLU A 497 12.89 -5.02 -7.30
CA GLU A 497 12.40 -4.98 -8.68
C GLU A 497 10.88 -4.92 -8.79
N ILE A 498 10.14 -5.34 -7.76
CA ILE A 498 8.68 -5.25 -7.70
C ILE A 498 8.20 -3.79 -7.77
N LEU A 499 9.00 -2.84 -7.28
CA LEU A 499 8.73 -1.40 -7.40
C LEU A 499 8.69 -0.94 -8.86
N LYS A 500 9.46 -1.53 -9.74
CA LYS A 500 9.54 -1.13 -11.16
C LYS A 500 8.43 -1.75 -12.02
N GLN A 501 7.68 -2.69 -11.49
CA GLN A 501 6.58 -3.34 -12.22
C GLN A 501 5.36 -2.41 -12.26
N LYS A 502 4.75 -2.30 -13.44
CA LYS A 502 3.49 -1.57 -13.60
C LYS A 502 2.35 -2.26 -12.83
N PRO A 503 1.35 -1.50 -12.36
CA PRO A 503 0.14 -2.08 -11.78
C PRO A 503 -0.53 -3.02 -12.77
N ARG A 504 -1.03 -4.14 -12.27
CA ARG A 504 -1.79 -5.10 -13.08
C ARG A 504 -3.19 -4.57 -13.36
N GLY A 505 -3.69 -4.86 -14.55
CA GLY A 505 -5.07 -4.57 -14.91
C GLY A 505 -6.05 -5.48 -14.15
N SER A 506 -7.28 -5.03 -13.97
CA SER A 506 -8.35 -5.82 -13.34
C SER A 506 -8.74 -7.09 -14.11
N GLY A 507 -8.25 -7.25 -15.34
CA GLY A 507 -8.51 -8.40 -16.22
C GLY A 507 -7.32 -9.33 -16.43
N ASP A 508 -6.18 -9.09 -15.75
CA ASP A 508 -5.00 -9.93 -15.93
C ASP A 508 -5.21 -11.31 -15.31
N SER A 509 -5.17 -12.36 -16.15
CA SER A 509 -5.33 -13.74 -15.73
C SER A 509 -4.08 -14.26 -15.01
N LEU A 510 -4.26 -15.05 -13.94
CA LEU A 510 -3.19 -15.79 -13.26
C LEU A 510 -2.47 -16.74 -14.22
N LEU A 511 -3.22 -17.35 -15.13
CA LEU A 511 -2.73 -18.25 -16.16
C LEU A 511 -2.69 -17.54 -17.52
N ASN A 512 -1.70 -16.67 -17.72
CA ASN A 512 -1.37 -16.17 -19.04
C ASN A 512 -0.62 -17.24 -19.85
N LYS A 513 -0.44 -17.02 -21.16
CA LYS A 513 0.26 -17.96 -22.05
C LYS A 513 1.64 -18.33 -21.53
N GLU A 514 2.38 -17.38 -21.00
CA GLU A 514 3.71 -17.59 -20.45
C GLU A 514 3.68 -18.54 -19.24
N THR A 515 2.71 -18.33 -18.33
CA THR A 515 2.55 -19.19 -17.14
C THR A 515 2.18 -20.62 -17.54
N ILE A 516 1.28 -20.78 -18.52
CA ILE A 516 0.89 -22.11 -19.02
C ILE A 516 2.08 -22.81 -19.66
N LEU A 517 2.87 -22.10 -20.47
CA LEU A 517 4.09 -22.67 -21.08
C LEU A 517 5.11 -23.06 -20.02
N GLN A 518 5.29 -22.24 -18.99
CA GLN A 518 6.19 -22.55 -17.86
C GLN A 518 5.73 -23.81 -17.13
N VAL A 519 4.47 -23.87 -16.71
CA VAL A 519 3.89 -25.03 -16.02
C VAL A 519 4.03 -26.30 -16.87
N SER A 520 3.78 -26.21 -18.18
CA SER A 520 3.89 -27.34 -19.09
C SER A 520 5.35 -27.82 -19.24
N PHE A 521 6.28 -26.89 -19.43
CA PHE A 521 7.70 -27.19 -19.55
C PHE A 521 8.25 -27.87 -18.27
N GLU A 522 7.98 -27.26 -17.10
CA GLU A 522 8.45 -27.77 -15.81
C GLU A 522 7.80 -29.13 -15.49
N GLY A 523 6.48 -29.29 -15.72
CA GLY A 523 5.77 -30.56 -15.50
C GLY A 523 6.23 -31.70 -16.41
N ILE A 524 6.48 -31.43 -17.70
CA ILE A 524 6.96 -32.42 -18.66
C ILE A 524 8.36 -32.92 -18.27
N ILE A 525 9.27 -32.01 -17.87
CA ILE A 525 10.62 -32.40 -17.45
C ILE A 525 10.56 -33.30 -16.22
N ILE A 526 9.76 -32.94 -15.21
CA ILE A 526 9.58 -33.77 -14.00
C ILE A 526 9.02 -35.15 -14.40
N CYS A 527 8.02 -35.21 -15.27
CA CYS A 527 7.45 -36.46 -15.77
C CYS A 527 8.50 -37.35 -16.47
N ILE A 528 9.34 -36.80 -17.37
CA ILE A 528 10.35 -37.57 -18.11
C ILE A 528 11.26 -38.31 -17.12
N PHE A 529 11.82 -37.64 -16.13
CA PHE A 529 12.73 -38.27 -15.18
C PHE A 529 12.02 -39.20 -14.18
N THR A 530 10.76 -38.94 -13.85
CA THR A 530 9.91 -39.84 -13.07
C THR A 530 9.65 -41.14 -13.83
N MET A 531 9.29 -41.04 -15.12
CA MET A 531 9.10 -42.21 -15.99
C MET A 531 10.38 -42.97 -16.24
N LEU A 532 11.53 -42.29 -16.33
CA LEU A 532 12.83 -42.95 -16.41
C LEU A 532 13.09 -43.87 -15.19
N ALA A 533 12.85 -43.35 -13.99
CA ALA A 533 12.95 -44.16 -12.76
C ALA A 533 11.94 -45.29 -12.74
N TYR A 534 10.69 -45.06 -13.18
CA TYR A 534 9.65 -46.06 -13.33
C TYR A 534 10.09 -47.23 -14.23
N PHE A 535 10.61 -46.93 -15.47
CA PHE A 535 11.03 -47.95 -16.40
C PHE A 535 12.25 -48.74 -15.92
N ILE A 536 13.13 -48.11 -15.13
CA ILE A 536 14.25 -48.83 -14.51
C ILE A 536 13.72 -49.81 -13.45
N GLY A 537 12.72 -49.38 -12.60
CA GLY A 537 12.09 -50.22 -11.60
C GLY A 537 11.30 -51.36 -12.22
N LEU A 538 10.66 -51.13 -13.36
CA LEU A 538 9.84 -52.15 -14.06
C LEU A 538 10.67 -53.36 -14.55
N ARG A 539 12.00 -53.22 -14.62
CA ARG A 539 12.89 -54.34 -14.91
C ARG A 539 12.97 -55.33 -13.76
N SER A 540 12.59 -54.95 -12.55
CA SER A 540 12.57 -55.83 -11.37
C SER A 540 11.15 -56.39 -11.17
N ASP A 541 10.17 -55.55 -10.88
CA ASP A 541 8.76 -55.88 -10.70
C ASP A 541 7.91 -54.63 -10.71
N GLU A 542 6.59 -54.77 -10.77
CA GLU A 542 5.61 -53.66 -10.83
C GLU A 542 5.61 -52.82 -9.54
N LEU A 543 5.76 -53.45 -8.37
CA LEU A 543 5.76 -52.76 -7.08
C LEU A 543 7.02 -51.88 -6.94
N THR A 544 8.16 -52.38 -7.39
CA THR A 544 9.40 -51.63 -7.43
C THR A 544 9.32 -50.43 -8.42
N ALA A 545 8.68 -50.64 -9.57
CA ALA A 545 8.42 -49.53 -10.52
C ALA A 545 7.61 -48.40 -9.93
N SER A 546 6.46 -48.74 -9.28
CA SER A 546 5.61 -47.77 -8.61
C SER A 546 6.34 -47.08 -7.45
N SER A 547 7.10 -47.84 -6.64
CA SER A 547 7.87 -47.28 -5.52
C SER A 547 8.95 -46.31 -5.99
N MET A 548 9.66 -46.62 -7.08
CA MET A 548 10.67 -45.74 -7.66
C MET A 548 10.05 -44.50 -8.29
N ALA A 549 8.92 -44.63 -8.98
CA ALA A 549 8.19 -43.48 -9.53
C ALA A 549 7.70 -42.55 -8.40
N PHE A 550 7.09 -43.08 -7.36
CA PHE A 550 6.61 -42.31 -6.21
C PHE A 550 7.77 -41.55 -5.52
N GLY A 551 8.87 -42.25 -5.18
CA GLY A 551 10.02 -41.64 -4.53
C GLY A 551 10.65 -40.53 -5.39
N THR A 552 10.77 -40.76 -6.71
CA THR A 552 11.34 -39.78 -7.65
C THR A 552 10.43 -38.57 -7.78
N LEU A 553 9.12 -38.75 -7.95
CA LEU A 553 8.18 -37.65 -8.09
C LEU A 553 8.14 -36.79 -6.84
N CYS A 554 8.04 -37.38 -5.64
CA CYS A 554 8.05 -36.66 -4.37
C CYS A 554 9.32 -35.82 -4.21
N LEU A 555 10.50 -36.41 -4.41
CA LEU A 555 11.77 -35.72 -4.23
C LEU A 555 12.00 -34.64 -5.30
N ALA A 556 11.60 -34.90 -6.56
CA ALA A 556 11.68 -33.93 -7.63
C ALA A 556 10.80 -32.70 -7.34
N ARG A 557 9.58 -32.90 -6.82
CA ARG A 557 8.68 -31.82 -6.40
C ARG A 557 9.26 -31.01 -5.24
N LEU A 558 9.78 -31.66 -4.22
CA LEU A 558 10.43 -30.97 -3.10
C LEU A 558 11.60 -30.08 -3.56
N LEU A 559 12.43 -30.57 -4.48
CA LEU A 559 13.52 -29.80 -5.10
C LEU A 559 12.97 -28.67 -6.00
N HIS A 560 11.90 -28.95 -6.73
CA HIS A 560 11.23 -27.98 -7.60
C HIS A 560 10.65 -26.80 -6.82
N GLY A 561 10.28 -26.98 -5.54
CA GLY A 561 9.88 -25.90 -4.66
C GLY A 561 10.89 -24.75 -4.59
N PHE A 562 12.19 -25.05 -4.65
CA PHE A 562 13.22 -24.01 -4.73
C PHE A 562 13.19 -23.27 -6.08
N ASN A 563 12.88 -23.97 -7.17
CA ASN A 563 12.79 -23.36 -8.49
C ASN A 563 11.64 -22.37 -8.59
N CYS A 564 10.52 -22.65 -7.96
CA CYS A 564 9.31 -21.81 -8.03
C CYS A 564 9.35 -20.57 -7.13
N ARG A 565 10.41 -20.36 -6.32
CA ARG A 565 10.53 -19.18 -5.45
C ARG A 565 10.62 -17.87 -6.23
N SER A 566 11.27 -17.87 -7.39
CA SER A 566 11.46 -16.69 -8.23
C SER A 566 11.74 -17.09 -9.68
N ASN A 567 11.54 -16.18 -10.61
CA ASN A 567 12.00 -16.34 -12.01
C ASN A 567 13.53 -16.19 -12.16
N LEU A 568 14.21 -15.67 -11.13
CA LEU A 568 15.66 -15.54 -11.12
C LEU A 568 16.34 -16.88 -10.72
N PRO A 569 17.59 -17.11 -11.14
CA PRO A 569 18.40 -18.23 -10.67
C PRO A 569 18.61 -18.19 -9.16
N LEU A 570 18.71 -19.38 -8.52
CA LEU A 570 18.82 -19.52 -7.06
C LEU A 570 19.98 -18.74 -6.43
N TYR A 571 21.10 -18.61 -7.13
CA TYR A 571 22.27 -17.87 -6.62
C TYR A 571 22.08 -16.34 -6.56
N LYS A 572 21.04 -15.82 -7.23
CA LYS A 572 20.68 -14.37 -7.22
C LYS A 572 19.65 -14.00 -6.17
N ILE A 573 19.05 -14.98 -5.51
CA ILE A 573 17.98 -14.74 -4.52
C ILE A 573 18.46 -15.12 -3.11
N PRO A 574 17.99 -14.41 -2.07
CA PRO A 574 18.35 -14.73 -0.69
C PRO A 574 17.83 -16.10 -0.25
N VAL A 575 18.46 -16.69 0.75
CA VAL A 575 18.00 -17.95 1.31
C VAL A 575 16.66 -17.76 2.03
N ASN A 576 15.69 -18.62 1.69
CA ASN A 576 14.42 -18.70 2.40
C ASN A 576 14.47 -19.89 3.37
N TYR A 577 14.62 -19.62 4.66
CA TYR A 577 14.69 -20.66 5.69
C TYR A 577 13.42 -21.49 5.81
N TYR A 578 12.25 -20.94 5.44
CA TYR A 578 10.99 -21.70 5.41
C TYR A 578 11.01 -22.74 4.30
N SER A 579 11.55 -22.41 3.13
CA SER A 579 11.73 -23.37 2.03
C SER A 579 12.72 -24.46 2.37
N VAL A 580 13.81 -24.13 3.07
CA VAL A 580 14.78 -25.13 3.56
C VAL A 580 14.13 -26.02 4.61
N GLY A 581 13.37 -25.47 5.56
CA GLY A 581 12.65 -26.26 6.56
C GLY A 581 11.62 -27.20 5.95
N ALA A 582 10.80 -26.72 5.00
CA ALA A 582 9.82 -27.53 4.28
C ALA A 582 10.49 -28.68 3.51
N PHE A 583 11.62 -28.42 2.86
CA PHE A 583 12.41 -29.43 2.16
C PHE A 583 12.94 -30.49 3.12
N VAL A 584 13.58 -30.10 4.23
CA VAL A 584 14.13 -31.04 5.21
C VAL A 584 13.04 -31.93 5.80
N ILE A 585 11.89 -31.35 6.19
CA ILE A 585 10.75 -32.11 6.71
C ILE A 585 10.23 -33.08 5.65
N GLY A 586 10.01 -32.60 4.42
CA GLY A 586 9.48 -33.42 3.31
C GLY A 586 10.43 -34.59 2.96
N VAL A 587 11.73 -34.33 2.85
CA VAL A 587 12.74 -35.39 2.57
C VAL A 587 12.83 -36.38 3.72
N SER A 588 12.79 -35.91 4.97
CA SER A 588 12.85 -36.81 6.14
C SER A 588 11.65 -37.76 6.18
N LEU A 589 10.44 -37.23 5.94
CA LEU A 589 9.22 -38.04 5.88
C LEU A 589 9.24 -39.04 4.71
N LEU A 590 9.64 -38.57 3.51
CA LEU A 590 9.76 -39.44 2.34
C LEU A 590 10.77 -40.57 2.58
N THR A 591 11.94 -40.23 3.12
CA THR A 591 13.01 -41.20 3.42
C THR A 591 12.53 -42.21 4.46
N TRP A 592 11.81 -41.76 5.48
CA TRP A 592 11.23 -42.62 6.50
C TRP A 592 10.22 -43.63 5.91
N ILE A 593 9.38 -43.18 4.99
CA ILE A 593 8.41 -44.05 4.30
C ILE A 593 9.11 -45.06 3.39
N LEU A 594 10.12 -44.66 2.64
CA LEU A 594 10.83 -45.53 1.69
C LEU A 594 11.71 -46.60 2.37
N ILE A 595 12.23 -46.33 3.57
CA ILE A 595 13.19 -47.21 4.26
C ILE A 595 12.52 -48.05 5.36
N SER A 596 11.48 -47.54 6.02
CA SER A 596 10.87 -48.24 7.17
C SER A 596 9.89 -49.35 6.75
N PRO A 597 10.12 -50.61 7.13
CA PRO A 597 9.24 -51.74 6.77
C PRO A 597 7.78 -51.53 7.25
N ASN A 598 7.57 -50.81 8.32
CA ASN A 598 6.25 -50.55 8.89
C ASN A 598 5.30 -49.82 7.94
N PHE A 599 5.84 -49.03 7.01
CA PHE A 599 5.06 -48.26 6.03
C PHE A 599 4.94 -48.96 4.67
N HIS A 600 5.71 -50.05 4.42
CA HIS A 600 5.69 -50.74 3.13
C HIS A 600 4.31 -51.33 2.82
N SER A 601 3.62 -51.90 3.81
CA SER A 601 2.25 -52.42 3.62
C SER A 601 1.23 -51.29 3.41
N LEU A 602 1.36 -50.18 4.14
CA LEU A 602 0.42 -49.05 4.05
C LEU A 602 0.50 -48.31 2.74
N PHE A 603 1.72 -48.06 2.27
CA PHE A 603 2.00 -47.34 1.03
C PHE A 603 2.23 -48.26 -0.16
N SER A 604 2.16 -49.59 0.00
CA SER A 604 2.47 -50.57 -1.04
C SER A 604 3.82 -50.26 -1.71
N ILE A 605 4.87 -50.23 -0.91
CA ILE A 605 6.26 -49.93 -1.34
C ILE A 605 7.09 -51.20 -1.25
N SER A 606 7.93 -51.47 -2.26
CA SER A 606 8.92 -52.54 -2.26
C SER A 606 10.14 -52.16 -1.45
N GLU A 607 10.88 -53.16 -0.97
CA GLU A 607 12.22 -52.94 -0.41
C GLU A 607 13.20 -52.49 -1.51
N LEU A 608 13.65 -51.25 -1.40
CA LEU A 608 14.54 -50.62 -2.40
C LEU A 608 16.00 -50.83 -2.03
N SER A 609 16.79 -51.31 -2.98
CA SER A 609 18.23 -51.41 -2.84
C SER A 609 18.87 -49.99 -2.84
N LEU A 610 20.10 -49.87 -2.29
CA LEU A 610 20.87 -48.62 -2.32
C LEU A 610 21.08 -48.07 -3.74
N LYS A 611 21.20 -48.92 -4.75
CA LYS A 611 21.30 -48.53 -6.17
C LYS A 611 20.01 -47.86 -6.65
N GLN A 612 18.85 -48.42 -6.31
CA GLN A 612 17.53 -47.88 -6.67
C GLN A 612 17.27 -46.57 -5.95
N LEU A 613 17.64 -46.43 -4.68
CA LEU A 613 17.57 -45.15 -3.94
C LEU A 613 18.48 -44.10 -4.58
N ALA A 614 19.71 -44.45 -5.00
CA ALA A 614 20.59 -43.53 -5.71
C ALA A 614 19.98 -43.09 -7.06
N ILE A 615 19.36 -43.99 -7.82
CA ILE A 615 18.65 -43.66 -9.06
C ILE A 615 17.49 -42.68 -8.80
N ILE A 616 16.70 -42.90 -7.76
CA ILE A 616 15.63 -41.97 -7.35
C ILE A 616 16.20 -40.58 -7.11
N PHE A 617 17.27 -40.50 -6.31
CA PHE A 617 17.89 -39.20 -5.98
C PHE A 617 18.44 -38.48 -7.23
N VAL A 618 19.17 -39.20 -8.07
CA VAL A 618 19.73 -38.62 -9.30
C VAL A 618 18.63 -38.19 -10.26
N SER A 619 17.63 -39.05 -10.51
CA SER A 619 16.50 -38.74 -11.39
C SER A 619 15.67 -37.54 -10.89
N ALA A 620 15.51 -37.39 -9.57
CA ALA A 620 14.80 -36.26 -8.98
C ALA A 620 15.59 -34.94 -9.06
N ALA A 621 16.92 -34.97 -9.05
CA ALA A 621 17.76 -33.78 -9.10
C ALA A 621 17.84 -33.15 -10.50
N PHE A 622 17.85 -33.98 -11.56
CA PHE A 622 18.00 -33.50 -12.94
C PHE A 622 16.95 -32.47 -13.39
N PRO A 623 15.65 -32.64 -13.15
CA PRO A 623 14.64 -31.61 -13.48
C PRO A 623 14.98 -30.23 -12.91
N SER A 624 15.38 -30.19 -11.64
CA SER A 624 15.73 -28.92 -10.97
C SER A 624 16.98 -28.27 -11.58
N ILE A 625 17.96 -29.05 -11.94
CA ILE A 625 19.19 -28.56 -12.59
C ILE A 625 18.87 -27.97 -13.98
N ILE A 626 18.07 -28.67 -14.79
CA ILE A 626 17.67 -28.21 -16.13
C ILE A 626 16.90 -26.88 -16.03
N ILE A 627 15.94 -26.77 -15.09
CA ILE A 627 15.18 -25.55 -14.87
C ILE A 627 16.11 -24.40 -14.44
N GLN A 628 17.10 -24.66 -13.56
CA GLN A 628 18.05 -23.62 -13.16
C GLN A 628 18.96 -23.18 -14.32
N ILE A 629 19.40 -24.08 -15.17
CA ILE A 629 20.17 -23.75 -16.38
C ILE A 629 19.32 -22.87 -17.31
N TYR A 630 18.05 -23.24 -17.53
CA TYR A 630 17.13 -22.42 -18.32
C TYR A 630 16.99 -21.00 -17.76
N LYS A 631 16.81 -20.85 -16.44
CA LYS A 631 16.75 -19.53 -15.79
C LYS A 631 18.04 -18.73 -15.90
N MET A 632 19.20 -19.38 -15.80
CA MET A 632 20.48 -18.73 -15.98
C MET A 632 20.67 -18.18 -17.41
N VAL A 633 20.25 -18.94 -18.40
CA VAL A 633 20.29 -18.50 -19.81
C VAL A 633 19.31 -17.35 -20.02
N SER A 634 18.05 -17.52 -19.63
CA SER A 634 17.01 -16.48 -19.78
C SER A 634 17.36 -15.18 -19.07
N SER A 635 17.97 -15.24 -17.88
CA SER A 635 18.36 -14.04 -17.10
C SER A 635 19.56 -13.28 -17.68
N ARG A 636 20.22 -13.78 -18.72
CA ARG A 636 21.28 -13.06 -19.44
C ARG A 636 20.76 -12.24 -20.63
N TYR A 637 19.57 -12.59 -21.12
CA TYR A 637 18.96 -11.94 -22.29
C TYR A 637 17.89 -10.90 -21.91
N ASN A 638 17.46 -10.87 -20.65
CA ASN A 638 16.60 -9.84 -20.04
C ASN A 638 17.43 -8.92 -19.11
#